data_0b5353d8614c001037a3b6078be46e87
#
_entry.id   0b5353d8614c001037a3b6078be46e87
#
_cell.length_a   1.000
_cell.length_b   1.000
_cell.length_c   1.000
_cell.angle_alpha   90.00
_cell.angle_beta   90.00
_cell.angle_gamma   90.00
#
_symmetry.space_group_name_H-M   'P 1'
#
loop_
_entity.id
_entity.type
_entity.pdbx_description
1 polymer ?
#
loop_
_entity_poly.entity_id
_entity_poly.type
_entity_poly.pdbx_seq_one_letter_code
_entity_poly.pdbx_strand_id
1 'polypeptide(L)'
;MKKYWKYSKEQLREVFSTTEQGLSEKQVQKIRETCGENILEEGKRPGLLKVFLSQFADLLIVILLIAALISMCSGNVESTIVIAVVLVMNAVLGTVQHQKAEKSLDSLKNLSAPCAKVIREGKKKEIPSRELVPGDLVELEAGDMVVADGRILDNYSLQVNESALTGESTNVEKTQGSLPEDLPLADRRNMVYSGSLVTYGRAQVLVTGTGMHTEIGKIAGMMNDIRDRKTPLQVSLDQFSRKLAVLVMGISAVVLGLCLYRKMPLLDALMFAVALAVAAIPEALSSIVTIVQAMGTQKMVKENAIVRKLKAVESLGCVSVICSDKTGTLTQNKMTVQKVYVDDREYLPGQLSMEEELHRYLVYDAVLSNDATLENGKGIGDPTEYALLEMFRKIPAPKGGMMGEGGYREDMLRSCMKRLEEVPFDSERKRMSTRYYLHGVGTILTKGAPDVLLERCDFVRKSTGIVPLDPTETEKIKKKIAEFSGQGLRVLAFAYKESEGPLTIESEENLIFLGLIAMMDPPRPEAIQAVADAKRAGIRTVMITGDHKITARAIAKQLGIYQEGDLAVTGRELDAMSEKELQEKLEKICVYARVSPEHKIRIVKAWQKKGRIVSMTGDGVNDAPALKRADIGVAMGITGTEVAKDAADMILLDDNFATIIQAVVNGRNVYRNIKNAILFLLSGNMAAILAVLYTSLAGLPVPFAPVHLLFINLLTDSLPAIAIGMEPADAALLEEKPRDPSAGILTGSFLGKIVAEGALIACPVMTSYYIGLQQSTALAATMAFATLTLARLFHGFNCRSQKSMARVGLGSNKYSMGAFLGGCILLGLVLCVPVFESLFDVAEMGVLMYGYILLLAFVPTLVIQMVKMVREKMQEGL
;
A
#
# COMPACT_ATOMS: atom_id res chain seq x y z
N MET A 1 -0.42 30.78 -26.43
CA MET A 1 -0.14 30.75 -24.97
C MET A 1 0.43 32.08 -24.53
N LYS A 2 -0.08 32.71 -23.47
CA LYS A 2 0.54 33.95 -22.96
C LYS A 2 1.93 33.57 -22.39
N LYS A 3 2.95 34.39 -22.74
CA LYS A 3 4.34 34.16 -22.35
C LYS A 3 4.59 34.71 -20.93
N TYR A 4 4.08 34.05 -19.89
CA TYR A 4 4.08 34.51 -18.50
C TYR A 4 5.45 34.76 -17.89
N TRP A 5 6.53 34.13 -18.43
CA TRP A 5 7.91 34.40 -18.01
C TRP A 5 8.43 35.80 -18.31
N LYS A 6 7.74 36.55 -19.17
CA LYS A 6 8.08 37.90 -19.50
C LYS A 6 7.50 38.98 -18.58
N TYR A 7 6.39 38.62 -17.91
CA TYR A 7 5.62 39.58 -17.10
C TYR A 7 6.34 39.87 -15.77
N SER A 8 6.23 41.16 -15.33
CA SER A 8 6.62 41.55 -13.99
C SER A 8 5.64 40.97 -12.96
N LYS A 9 6.02 41.00 -11.67
CA LYS A 9 5.21 40.54 -10.56
C LYS A 9 3.86 41.25 -10.48
N GLU A 10 3.85 42.57 -10.76
CA GLU A 10 2.67 43.42 -10.75
C GLU A 10 1.72 43.08 -11.90
N GLN A 11 2.27 42.94 -13.11
CA GLN A 11 1.51 42.55 -14.30
C GLN A 11 0.85 41.17 -14.14
N LEU A 12 1.53 40.23 -13.54
CA LEU A 12 0.96 38.91 -13.26
C LEU A 12 -0.20 38.96 -12.27
N ARG A 13 -0.05 39.74 -11.19
CA ARG A 13 -1.12 39.94 -10.22
C ARG A 13 -2.35 40.57 -10.84
N GLU A 14 -2.16 41.54 -11.74
CA GLU A 14 -3.24 42.16 -12.48
C GLU A 14 -3.96 41.20 -13.43
N VAL A 15 -3.19 40.41 -14.22
CA VAL A 15 -3.71 39.42 -15.18
C VAL A 15 -4.56 38.35 -14.49
N PHE A 16 -4.15 37.87 -13.30
CA PHE A 16 -4.86 36.86 -12.56
C PHE A 16 -5.79 37.41 -11.47
N SER A 17 -5.89 38.71 -11.34
CA SER A 17 -6.68 39.41 -10.32
C SER A 17 -6.38 38.89 -8.89
N THR A 18 -5.10 38.61 -8.61
CA THR A 18 -4.59 38.05 -7.36
C THR A 18 -3.89 39.13 -6.54
N THR A 19 -4.11 39.17 -5.24
CA THR A 19 -3.44 40.06 -4.28
C THR A 19 -2.34 39.32 -3.51
N GLU A 20 -1.59 40.03 -2.65
CA GLU A 20 -0.62 39.39 -1.73
C GLU A 20 -1.29 38.44 -0.74
N GLN A 21 -2.56 38.61 -0.48
CA GLN A 21 -3.37 37.71 0.37
C GLN A 21 -3.93 36.51 -0.39
N GLY A 22 -3.67 36.37 -1.70
CA GLY A 22 -4.20 35.32 -2.55
C GLY A 22 -5.63 35.61 -3.03
N LEU A 23 -6.25 34.60 -3.63
CA LEU A 23 -7.62 34.63 -4.13
C LEU A 23 -8.62 34.44 -2.98
N SER A 24 -9.82 35.05 -3.16
CA SER A 24 -10.97 34.73 -2.28
C SER A 24 -11.69 33.47 -2.74
N GLU A 25 -12.39 32.77 -1.84
CA GLU A 25 -13.10 31.50 -2.16
C GLU A 25 -14.15 31.74 -3.30
N LYS A 26 -14.78 32.89 -3.37
CA LYS A 26 -15.71 33.24 -4.46
C LYS A 26 -15.01 33.33 -5.82
N GLN A 27 -13.81 33.92 -5.85
CA GLN A 27 -12.99 33.98 -7.08
C GLN A 27 -12.56 32.60 -7.52
N VAL A 28 -12.08 31.76 -6.57
CA VAL A 28 -11.68 30.38 -6.82
C VAL A 28 -12.82 29.59 -7.45
N GLN A 29 -14.04 29.68 -6.89
CA GLN A 29 -15.19 28.98 -7.43
C GLN A 29 -15.52 29.40 -8.86
N LYS A 30 -15.50 30.70 -9.14
CA LYS A 30 -15.75 31.25 -10.49
C LYS A 30 -14.69 30.82 -11.51
N ILE A 31 -13.42 30.81 -11.11
CA ILE A 31 -12.32 30.38 -11.98
C ILE A 31 -12.42 28.86 -12.21
N ARG A 32 -12.76 28.06 -11.19
CA ARG A 32 -12.96 26.60 -11.31
C ARG A 32 -14.10 26.25 -12.27
N GLU A 33 -15.20 26.99 -12.26
CA GLU A 33 -16.31 26.81 -13.21
C GLU A 33 -15.88 27.08 -14.65
N THR A 34 -14.89 27.98 -14.87
CA THR A 34 -14.41 28.35 -16.21
C THR A 34 -13.26 27.46 -16.68
N CYS A 35 -12.30 27.14 -15.82
CA CYS A 35 -11.06 26.41 -16.16
C CYS A 35 -11.13 24.92 -15.86
N GLY A 36 -12.13 24.46 -15.10
CA GLY A 36 -12.21 23.07 -14.63
C GLY A 36 -11.29 22.78 -13.45
N GLU A 37 -11.23 21.52 -13.07
CA GLU A 37 -10.33 21.01 -12.02
C GLU A 37 -8.91 20.81 -12.56
N ASN A 38 -7.90 20.88 -11.69
CA ASN A 38 -6.51 20.59 -12.03
C ASN A 38 -6.25 19.09 -12.13
N ILE A 39 -6.78 18.47 -13.19
CA ILE A 39 -6.62 17.04 -13.50
C ILE A 39 -6.18 16.88 -14.95
N LEU A 40 -5.34 15.89 -15.20
CA LEU A 40 -5.04 15.47 -16.57
C LEU A 40 -6.21 14.61 -17.06
N GLU A 41 -6.77 14.95 -18.22
CA GLU A 41 -7.80 14.12 -18.84
C GLU A 41 -7.20 12.74 -19.14
N GLU A 42 -7.67 11.73 -18.44
CA GLU A 42 -7.45 10.34 -18.84
C GLU A 42 -8.13 10.14 -20.20
N GLY A 43 -7.50 9.36 -21.10
CA GLY A 43 -8.06 9.09 -22.43
C GLY A 43 -9.54 8.75 -22.36
N LYS A 44 -10.34 9.21 -23.31
CA LYS A 44 -11.81 9.05 -23.32
C LYS A 44 -12.19 7.60 -23.03
N ARG A 45 -12.77 7.39 -21.87
CA ARG A 45 -13.28 6.08 -21.46
C ARG A 45 -14.31 5.61 -22.48
N PRO A 46 -14.32 4.33 -22.82
CA PRO A 46 -15.32 3.80 -23.71
C PRO A 46 -16.71 4.02 -23.09
N GLY A 47 -17.59 4.73 -23.78
CA GLY A 47 -18.96 4.93 -23.30
C GLY A 47 -19.66 3.59 -23.03
N LEU A 48 -20.64 3.57 -22.12
CA LEU A 48 -21.40 2.36 -21.73
C LEU A 48 -21.89 1.54 -22.93
N LEU A 49 -22.35 2.20 -23.98
CA LEU A 49 -22.79 1.53 -25.20
C LEU A 49 -21.63 0.81 -25.91
N LYS A 50 -20.43 1.40 -25.93
CA LYS A 50 -19.25 0.77 -26.54
C LYS A 50 -18.77 -0.43 -25.71
N VAL A 51 -18.82 -0.35 -24.38
CA VAL A 51 -18.54 -1.49 -23.47
C VAL A 51 -19.57 -2.59 -23.67
N PHE A 52 -20.85 -2.26 -23.76
CA PHE A 52 -21.93 -3.21 -24.05
C PHE A 52 -21.74 -3.90 -25.41
N LEU A 53 -21.48 -3.15 -26.48
CA LEU A 53 -21.22 -3.70 -27.79
C LEU A 53 -19.93 -4.52 -27.88
N SER A 54 -18.90 -4.16 -27.07
CA SER A 54 -17.66 -4.94 -27.07
C SER A 54 -17.83 -6.33 -26.45
N GLN A 55 -18.86 -6.55 -25.64
CA GLN A 55 -19.18 -7.88 -25.12
C GLN A 55 -19.54 -8.85 -26.30
N PHE A 56 -20.16 -8.37 -27.35
CA PHE A 56 -20.52 -9.19 -28.53
C PHE A 56 -19.32 -9.55 -29.43
N ALA A 57 -18.15 -8.97 -29.19
CA ALA A 57 -16.91 -9.32 -29.91
C ALA A 57 -16.15 -10.50 -29.28
N ASP A 58 -16.66 -11.08 -28.20
CA ASP A 58 -16.09 -12.29 -27.58
C ASP A 58 -16.33 -13.50 -28.51
N LEU A 59 -15.28 -14.33 -28.66
CA LEU A 59 -15.31 -15.52 -29.52
C LEU A 59 -16.50 -16.44 -29.18
N LEU A 60 -16.82 -16.54 -27.90
CA LEU A 60 -17.87 -17.41 -27.41
C LEU A 60 -19.26 -16.90 -27.80
N ILE A 61 -19.46 -15.61 -27.68
CA ILE A 61 -20.73 -14.97 -28.11
C ILE A 61 -20.90 -15.08 -29.63
N VAL A 62 -19.81 -15.01 -30.38
CA VAL A 62 -19.85 -15.26 -31.83
C VAL A 62 -20.30 -16.70 -32.14
N ILE A 63 -19.79 -17.70 -31.38
CA ILE A 63 -20.23 -19.11 -31.53
C ILE A 63 -21.70 -19.24 -31.19
N LEU A 64 -22.21 -18.59 -30.16
CA LEU A 64 -23.62 -18.61 -29.79
C LEU A 64 -24.51 -17.88 -30.80
N LEU A 65 -24.02 -16.78 -31.38
CA LEU A 65 -24.75 -16.11 -32.49
C LEU A 65 -24.86 -17.03 -33.72
N ILE A 66 -23.80 -17.77 -34.02
CA ILE A 66 -23.83 -18.79 -35.08
C ILE A 66 -24.82 -19.90 -34.71
N ALA A 67 -24.83 -20.38 -33.47
CA ALA A 67 -25.79 -21.39 -33.03
C ALA A 67 -27.24 -20.88 -33.07
N ALA A 68 -27.49 -19.63 -32.68
CA ALA A 68 -28.81 -18.99 -32.81
C ALA A 68 -29.26 -18.89 -34.27
N LEU A 69 -28.34 -18.51 -35.17
CA LEU A 69 -28.63 -18.44 -36.61
C LEU A 69 -28.99 -19.82 -37.19
N ILE A 70 -28.23 -20.85 -36.80
CA ILE A 70 -28.50 -22.24 -37.23
C ILE A 70 -29.85 -22.72 -36.66
N SER A 71 -30.14 -22.45 -35.39
CA SER A 71 -31.42 -22.77 -34.75
C SER A 71 -32.60 -22.10 -35.47
N MET A 72 -32.41 -20.83 -35.86
CA MET A 72 -33.43 -20.08 -36.62
C MET A 72 -33.68 -20.69 -38.04
N CYS A 73 -32.59 -21.03 -38.74
CA CYS A 73 -32.68 -21.68 -40.04
C CYS A 73 -33.31 -23.07 -39.97
N SER A 74 -33.23 -23.75 -38.82
CA SER A 74 -33.84 -25.05 -38.57
C SER A 74 -35.32 -24.98 -38.16
N GLY A 75 -35.91 -23.78 -38.12
CA GLY A 75 -37.30 -23.54 -37.73
C GLY A 75 -37.60 -23.56 -36.25
N ASN A 76 -36.56 -23.65 -35.37
CA ASN A 76 -36.72 -23.64 -33.93
C ASN A 76 -36.63 -22.21 -33.39
N VAL A 77 -37.70 -21.44 -33.56
CA VAL A 77 -37.79 -20.01 -33.22
C VAL A 77 -37.69 -19.80 -31.70
N GLU A 78 -38.23 -20.69 -30.90
CA GLU A 78 -38.21 -20.61 -29.43
C GLU A 78 -36.79 -20.65 -28.88
N SER A 79 -36.00 -21.65 -29.30
CA SER A 79 -34.58 -21.75 -28.89
C SER A 79 -33.75 -20.54 -29.34
N THR A 80 -34.06 -19.97 -30.52
CA THR A 80 -33.38 -18.77 -31.03
C THR A 80 -33.65 -17.55 -30.15
N ILE A 81 -34.90 -17.33 -29.76
CA ILE A 81 -35.31 -16.23 -28.88
C ILE A 81 -34.60 -16.38 -27.51
N VAL A 82 -34.57 -17.59 -26.99
CA VAL A 82 -33.91 -17.89 -25.71
C VAL A 82 -32.42 -17.54 -25.75
N ILE A 83 -31.71 -18.01 -26.77
CA ILE A 83 -30.27 -17.69 -26.94
C ILE A 83 -30.07 -16.17 -27.05
N ALA A 84 -30.93 -15.47 -27.82
CA ALA A 84 -30.84 -14.02 -27.97
C ALA A 84 -31.07 -13.27 -26.64
N VAL A 85 -32.06 -13.65 -25.85
CA VAL A 85 -32.35 -13.08 -24.52
C VAL A 85 -31.16 -13.28 -23.59
N VAL A 86 -30.60 -14.49 -23.55
CA VAL A 86 -29.45 -14.83 -22.72
C VAL A 86 -28.21 -14.05 -23.15
N LEU A 87 -27.95 -13.88 -24.45
CA LEU A 87 -26.86 -13.05 -24.97
C LEU A 87 -26.96 -11.59 -24.53
N VAL A 88 -28.15 -11.00 -24.60
CA VAL A 88 -28.40 -9.62 -24.15
C VAL A 88 -28.21 -9.53 -22.65
N MET A 89 -28.72 -10.48 -21.89
CA MET A 89 -28.56 -10.53 -20.44
C MET A 89 -27.07 -10.65 -20.04
N ASN A 90 -26.29 -11.48 -20.76
CA ASN A 90 -24.84 -11.58 -20.58
C ASN A 90 -24.14 -10.24 -20.84
N ALA A 91 -24.44 -9.58 -21.94
CA ALA A 91 -23.84 -8.28 -22.27
C ALA A 91 -24.18 -7.20 -21.25
N VAL A 92 -25.41 -7.18 -20.70
CA VAL A 92 -25.82 -6.28 -19.61
C VAL A 92 -25.03 -6.56 -18.35
N LEU A 93 -24.95 -7.83 -17.94
CA LEU A 93 -24.25 -8.20 -16.70
C LEU A 93 -22.74 -7.94 -16.80
N GLY A 94 -22.11 -8.29 -17.92
CA GLY A 94 -20.70 -7.99 -18.20
C GLY A 94 -20.42 -6.48 -18.15
N THR A 95 -21.33 -5.66 -18.69
CA THR A 95 -21.25 -4.20 -18.63
C THR A 95 -21.35 -3.67 -17.19
N VAL A 96 -22.28 -4.21 -16.40
CA VAL A 96 -22.46 -3.84 -14.98
C VAL A 96 -21.23 -4.23 -14.15
N GLN A 97 -20.69 -5.42 -14.37
CA GLN A 97 -19.46 -5.90 -13.69
C GLN A 97 -18.26 -5.01 -14.03
N HIS A 98 -18.07 -4.66 -15.33
CA HIS A 98 -17.02 -3.76 -15.77
C HIS A 98 -17.15 -2.38 -15.10
N GLN A 99 -18.34 -1.80 -15.08
CA GLN A 99 -18.59 -0.50 -14.44
C GLN A 99 -18.31 -0.53 -12.92
N LYS A 100 -18.67 -1.64 -12.27
CA LYS A 100 -18.43 -1.80 -10.83
C LYS A 100 -16.94 -1.89 -10.50
N ALA A 101 -16.16 -2.58 -11.33
CA ALA A 101 -14.71 -2.67 -11.22
C ALA A 101 -14.05 -1.28 -11.43
N GLU A 102 -14.47 -0.54 -12.49
CA GLU A 102 -13.95 0.82 -12.74
C GLU A 102 -14.23 1.79 -11.58
N LYS A 103 -15.47 1.83 -11.09
CA LYS A 103 -15.82 2.70 -9.95
C LYS A 103 -14.98 2.41 -8.69
N SER A 104 -14.67 1.14 -8.45
CA SER A 104 -13.81 0.74 -7.33
C SER A 104 -12.38 1.27 -7.50
N LEU A 105 -11.85 1.25 -8.73
CA LEU A 105 -10.53 1.79 -9.05
C LEU A 105 -10.47 3.32 -8.92
N ASP A 106 -11.52 4.01 -9.39
CA ASP A 106 -11.61 5.48 -9.28
C ASP A 106 -11.60 5.97 -7.83
N SER A 107 -12.31 5.26 -6.97
CA SER A 107 -12.31 5.57 -5.52
C SER A 107 -10.91 5.51 -4.91
N LEU A 108 -10.06 4.57 -5.36
CA LEU A 108 -8.69 4.42 -4.89
C LEU A 108 -7.77 5.55 -5.39
N LYS A 109 -7.92 5.95 -6.67
CA LYS A 109 -7.13 7.05 -7.26
C LYS A 109 -7.36 8.37 -6.52
N ASN A 110 -8.61 8.66 -6.14
CA ASN A 110 -8.97 9.88 -5.42
C ASN A 110 -8.37 9.97 -4.01
N LEU A 111 -8.08 8.86 -3.36
CA LEU A 111 -7.48 8.81 -2.01
C LEU A 111 -5.98 9.13 -1.99
N SER A 112 -5.30 9.04 -3.13
CA SER A 112 -3.85 9.26 -3.25
C SER A 112 -3.47 10.52 -4.04
N ALA A 113 -4.40 11.47 -4.19
CA ALA A 113 -4.13 12.72 -4.89
C ALA A 113 -3.12 13.57 -4.09
N PRO A 114 -2.09 14.15 -4.73
CA PRO A 114 -1.13 15.04 -4.05
C PRO A 114 -1.84 16.29 -3.52
N CYS A 115 -1.27 16.87 -2.45
CA CYS A 115 -1.74 18.11 -1.85
C CYS A 115 -0.88 19.31 -2.28
N ALA A 116 -1.40 20.51 -2.13
CA ALA A 116 -0.69 21.77 -2.38
C ALA A 116 -0.91 22.76 -1.23
N LYS A 117 0.17 23.44 -0.83
CA LYS A 117 0.15 24.50 0.19
C LYS A 117 -0.19 25.84 -0.48
N VAL A 118 -1.39 26.37 -0.27
CA VAL A 118 -1.86 27.60 -0.89
C VAL A 118 -2.08 28.72 0.11
N ILE A 119 -1.95 29.96 -0.36
CA ILE A 119 -2.34 31.16 0.38
C ILE A 119 -3.63 31.69 -0.23
N ARG A 120 -4.74 31.65 0.52
CA ARG A 120 -6.04 32.21 0.15
C ARG A 120 -6.55 33.07 1.30
N GLU A 121 -7.03 34.28 0.99
CA GLU A 121 -7.53 35.21 1.99
C GLU A 121 -6.54 35.50 3.14
N GLY A 122 -5.24 35.55 2.82
CA GLY A 122 -4.15 35.75 3.78
C GLY A 122 -3.86 34.54 4.71
N LYS A 123 -4.53 33.41 4.51
CA LYS A 123 -4.33 32.18 5.31
C LYS A 123 -3.66 31.09 4.50
N LYS A 124 -2.66 30.46 5.08
CA LYS A 124 -2.07 29.22 4.51
C LYS A 124 -3.03 28.06 4.73
N LYS A 125 -3.33 27.34 3.64
CA LYS A 125 -4.19 26.15 3.64
C LYS A 125 -3.54 25.07 2.82
N GLU A 126 -3.65 23.83 3.24
CA GLU A 126 -3.33 22.67 2.44
C GLU A 126 -4.59 22.15 1.76
N ILE A 127 -4.55 22.05 0.43
CA ILE A 127 -5.70 21.62 -0.38
C ILE A 127 -5.29 20.47 -1.30
N PRO A 128 -6.23 19.60 -1.70
CA PRO A 128 -5.98 18.64 -2.77
C PRO A 128 -5.55 19.34 -4.06
N SER A 129 -4.54 18.82 -4.76
CA SER A 129 -3.99 19.46 -5.98
C SER A 129 -5.05 19.71 -7.05
N ARG A 130 -6.09 18.87 -7.13
CA ARG A 130 -7.21 19.02 -8.07
C ARG A 130 -8.01 20.33 -7.88
N GLU A 131 -7.91 20.93 -6.70
CA GLU A 131 -8.65 22.14 -6.35
C GLU A 131 -7.88 23.44 -6.66
N LEU A 132 -6.64 23.31 -7.16
CA LEU A 132 -5.85 24.44 -7.62
C LEU A 132 -6.47 25.09 -8.86
N VAL A 133 -6.44 26.42 -8.87
CA VAL A 133 -6.90 27.23 -10.01
C VAL A 133 -5.81 28.21 -10.46
N PRO A 134 -5.80 28.63 -11.74
CA PRO A 134 -4.92 29.70 -12.18
C PRO A 134 -5.13 30.96 -11.35
N GLY A 135 -4.04 31.55 -10.85
CA GLY A 135 -4.07 32.71 -9.94
C GLY A 135 -3.88 32.36 -8.46
N ASP A 136 -3.90 31.09 -8.06
CA ASP A 136 -3.55 30.69 -6.70
C ASP A 136 -2.08 30.98 -6.39
N LEU A 137 -1.80 31.39 -5.15
CA LEU A 137 -0.45 31.49 -4.61
C LEU A 137 -0.08 30.20 -3.90
N VAL A 138 0.95 29.51 -4.39
CA VAL A 138 1.44 28.24 -3.85
C VAL A 138 2.80 28.47 -3.20
N GLU A 139 3.00 27.91 -2.02
CA GLU A 139 4.33 27.80 -1.39
C GLU A 139 4.93 26.45 -1.74
N LEU A 140 6.16 26.46 -2.24
CA LEU A 140 6.95 25.27 -2.55
C LEU A 140 8.15 25.21 -1.62
N GLU A 141 8.42 24.02 -1.08
CA GLU A 141 9.56 23.71 -0.25
C GLU A 141 10.28 22.44 -0.74
N ALA A 142 11.53 22.27 -0.32
CA ALA A 142 12.28 21.05 -0.68
C ALA A 142 11.50 19.78 -0.29
N GLY A 143 11.30 18.88 -1.26
CA GLY A 143 10.50 17.66 -1.13
C GLY A 143 9.08 17.77 -1.67
N ASP A 144 8.61 18.98 -2.00
CA ASP A 144 7.30 19.16 -2.63
C ASP A 144 7.36 18.82 -4.12
N MET A 145 6.26 18.26 -4.64
CA MET A 145 6.04 18.13 -6.08
C MET A 145 5.30 19.35 -6.59
N VAL A 146 5.76 19.90 -7.71
CA VAL A 146 5.06 20.97 -8.42
C VAL A 146 3.84 20.37 -9.10
N VAL A 147 2.64 20.72 -8.64
CA VAL A 147 1.37 20.12 -9.10
C VAL A 147 0.61 20.96 -10.14
N ALA A 148 1.14 22.12 -10.51
CA ALA A 148 0.62 23.00 -11.56
C ALA A 148 1.76 23.85 -12.15
N ASP A 149 1.61 24.35 -13.37
CA ASP A 149 2.59 25.29 -13.92
C ASP A 149 2.46 26.65 -13.24
N GLY A 150 3.59 27.22 -12.88
CA GLY A 150 3.59 28.47 -12.12
C GLY A 150 4.76 29.40 -12.43
N ARG A 151 4.57 30.68 -12.10
CA ARG A 151 5.57 31.74 -12.18
C ARG A 151 6.09 32.08 -10.78
N ILE A 152 7.39 32.02 -10.58
CA ILE A 152 8.04 32.31 -9.31
C ILE A 152 7.91 33.80 -9.01
N LEU A 153 7.30 34.15 -7.88
CA LEU A 153 7.19 35.53 -7.40
C LEU A 153 8.34 35.86 -6.44
N ASP A 154 8.59 34.98 -5.45
CA ASP A 154 9.67 35.11 -4.47
C ASP A 154 10.47 33.82 -4.44
N ASN A 155 11.81 33.94 -4.47
CA ASN A 155 12.73 32.81 -4.56
C ASN A 155 13.77 32.87 -3.42
N TYR A 156 13.93 31.72 -2.72
CA TYR A 156 14.91 31.52 -1.69
C TYR A 156 15.75 30.26 -2.04
N SER A 157 16.68 30.43 -3.00
CA SER A 157 17.60 29.38 -3.48
C SER A 157 16.86 28.13 -3.99
N LEU A 158 15.71 28.30 -4.66
CA LEU A 158 14.94 27.16 -5.18
C LEU A 158 15.71 26.43 -6.27
N GLN A 159 15.85 25.11 -6.10
CA GLN A 159 16.32 24.19 -7.14
C GLN A 159 15.24 23.15 -7.44
N VAL A 160 15.02 22.90 -8.72
CA VAL A 160 13.95 22.01 -9.19
C VAL A 160 14.53 21.00 -10.18
N ASN A 161 14.17 19.73 -10.00
CA ASN A 161 14.44 18.69 -10.98
C ASN A 161 13.30 18.65 -12.01
N GLU A 162 13.60 18.97 -13.24
CA GLU A 162 12.65 19.03 -14.36
C GLU A 162 12.85 17.89 -15.37
N SER A 163 13.50 16.80 -14.96
CA SER A 163 13.83 15.67 -15.84
C SER A 163 12.61 15.04 -16.54
N ALA A 164 11.45 15.13 -15.94
CA ALA A 164 10.19 14.64 -16.53
C ALA A 164 9.78 15.39 -17.82
N LEU A 165 10.24 16.65 -17.95
CA LEU A 165 9.92 17.53 -19.08
C LEU A 165 11.10 17.76 -20.02
N THR A 166 12.29 17.93 -19.47
CA THR A 166 13.49 18.29 -20.24
C THR A 166 14.32 17.07 -20.63
N GLY A 167 14.16 15.93 -19.93
CA GLY A 167 14.98 14.74 -20.07
C GLY A 167 16.34 14.84 -19.38
N GLU A 168 16.70 15.99 -18.83
CA GLU A 168 17.98 16.24 -18.15
C GLU A 168 17.84 15.98 -16.65
N SER A 169 18.72 15.15 -16.07
CA SER A 169 18.68 14.76 -14.67
C SER A 169 19.30 15.78 -13.70
N THR A 170 19.82 16.90 -14.22
CA THR A 170 20.44 17.94 -13.40
C THR A 170 19.39 18.84 -12.76
N ASN A 171 19.65 19.27 -11.52
CA ASN A 171 18.81 20.25 -10.84
C ASN A 171 18.99 21.64 -11.47
N VAL A 172 17.89 22.29 -11.76
CA VAL A 172 17.86 23.64 -12.34
C VAL A 172 17.68 24.66 -11.22
N GLU A 173 18.64 25.55 -11.06
CA GLU A 173 18.53 26.67 -10.16
C GLU A 173 17.54 27.70 -10.73
N LYS A 174 16.55 28.07 -9.94
CA LYS A 174 15.47 28.97 -10.32
C LYS A 174 15.76 30.41 -9.93
N THR A 175 15.20 31.34 -10.67
CA THR A 175 15.39 32.78 -10.48
C THR A 175 14.04 33.49 -10.39
N GLN A 176 14.02 34.69 -9.81
CA GLN A 176 12.89 35.62 -9.89
C GLN A 176 13.17 36.72 -10.91
N GLY A 177 12.18 37.40 -11.42
CA GLY A 177 12.32 38.45 -12.39
C GLY A 177 11.81 38.08 -13.80
N SER A 178 11.64 39.04 -14.68
CA SER A 178 11.19 38.83 -16.05
C SER A 178 12.34 38.34 -16.94
N LEU A 179 12.04 37.41 -17.85
CA LEU A 179 13.00 36.88 -18.82
C LEU A 179 12.72 37.40 -20.25
N PRO A 180 13.75 37.41 -21.14
CA PRO A 180 13.59 37.84 -22.52
C PRO A 180 12.55 37.06 -23.33
N GLU A 181 12.21 37.54 -24.51
CA GLU A 181 11.30 36.83 -25.45
C GLU A 181 11.93 35.55 -25.96
N ASP A 182 11.17 34.60 -26.35
CA ASP A 182 11.55 33.40 -27.10
C ASP A 182 12.64 32.48 -26.47
N LEU A 183 12.45 32.15 -25.18
CA LEU A 183 13.27 31.10 -24.51
C LEU A 183 12.67 29.70 -24.66
N PRO A 184 13.53 28.69 -24.95
CA PRO A 184 13.15 27.29 -24.80
C PRO A 184 12.63 26.99 -23.39
N LEU A 185 11.87 25.91 -23.23
CA LEU A 185 11.25 25.55 -21.96
C LEU A 185 12.27 25.37 -20.82
N ALA A 186 13.40 24.73 -21.11
CA ALA A 186 14.47 24.48 -20.14
C ALA A 186 15.15 25.77 -19.63
N ASP A 187 15.15 26.84 -20.42
CA ASP A 187 15.83 28.10 -20.08
C ASP A 187 14.92 29.09 -19.31
N ARG A 188 13.64 28.75 -19.12
CA ARG A 188 12.66 29.59 -18.38
C ARG A 188 12.84 29.41 -16.88
N ARG A 189 13.98 29.86 -16.35
CA ARG A 189 14.38 29.66 -14.94
C ARG A 189 13.45 30.34 -13.93
N ASN A 190 12.58 31.24 -14.35
CA ASN A 190 11.59 31.90 -13.49
C ASN A 190 10.22 31.19 -13.47
N MET A 191 10.09 30.08 -14.16
CA MET A 191 8.90 29.23 -14.17
C MET A 191 9.17 27.90 -13.44
N VAL A 192 8.11 27.31 -12.91
CA VAL A 192 8.07 25.90 -12.44
C VAL A 192 6.97 25.17 -13.20
N TYR A 193 7.15 23.89 -13.40
CA TYR A 193 6.27 23.08 -14.23
C TYR A 193 5.71 21.88 -13.46
N SER A 194 4.45 21.59 -13.71
CA SER A 194 3.79 20.42 -13.13
C SER A 194 4.61 19.14 -13.35
N GLY A 195 4.66 18.25 -12.34
CA GLY A 195 5.43 17.01 -12.38
C GLY A 195 6.93 17.16 -12.09
N SER A 196 7.41 18.36 -11.82
CA SER A 196 8.77 18.63 -11.39
C SER A 196 8.91 18.50 -9.86
N LEU A 197 10.13 18.21 -9.41
CA LEU A 197 10.47 18.00 -8.01
C LEU A 197 11.28 19.16 -7.45
N VAL A 198 10.87 19.71 -6.32
CA VAL A 198 11.67 20.67 -5.57
C VAL A 198 12.75 19.92 -4.78
N THR A 199 14.02 20.11 -5.14
CA THR A 199 15.16 19.41 -4.52
C THR A 199 15.82 20.22 -3.41
N TYR A 200 15.74 21.56 -3.48
CA TYR A 200 16.36 22.46 -2.51
C TYR A 200 15.66 23.80 -2.46
N GLY A 201 15.71 24.51 -1.32
CA GLY A 201 15.20 25.87 -1.14
C GLY A 201 13.67 25.92 -1.00
N ARG A 202 13.14 27.15 -1.14
CA ARG A 202 11.71 27.43 -1.08
C ARG A 202 11.34 28.58 -2.02
N ALA A 203 10.09 28.65 -2.47
CA ALA A 203 9.59 29.76 -3.28
C ALA A 203 8.10 29.98 -3.09
N GLN A 204 7.66 31.21 -3.38
CA GLN A 204 6.26 31.51 -3.60
C GLN A 204 5.98 31.59 -5.11
N VAL A 205 4.98 30.87 -5.56
CA VAL A 205 4.66 30.66 -6.97
C VAL A 205 3.22 31.05 -7.25
N LEU A 206 2.99 31.80 -8.31
CA LEU A 206 1.67 32.10 -8.86
C LEU A 206 1.32 31.04 -9.91
N VAL A 207 0.24 30.29 -9.71
CA VAL A 207 -0.25 29.29 -10.67
C VAL A 207 -0.68 29.96 -11.97
N THR A 208 -0.10 29.53 -13.08
CA THR A 208 -0.37 30.08 -14.42
C THR A 208 -1.12 29.14 -15.34
N GLY A 209 -1.06 27.83 -15.05
CA GLY A 209 -1.73 26.80 -15.84
C GLY A 209 -2.02 25.55 -15.01
N THR A 210 -3.19 24.95 -15.21
CA THR A 210 -3.68 23.76 -14.50
C THR A 210 -4.13 22.69 -15.48
N GLY A 211 -4.12 21.42 -15.06
CA GLY A 211 -4.63 20.26 -15.82
C GLY A 211 -4.06 20.18 -17.24
N MET A 212 -4.91 20.04 -18.23
CA MET A 212 -4.52 19.94 -19.64
C MET A 212 -3.83 21.19 -20.20
N HIS A 213 -3.89 22.32 -19.48
CA HIS A 213 -3.22 23.57 -19.87
C HIS A 213 -1.78 23.66 -19.37
N THR A 214 -1.29 22.72 -18.55
CA THR A 214 0.12 22.58 -18.16
C THR A 214 0.97 22.06 -19.32
N GLU A 215 2.30 22.21 -19.24
CA GLU A 215 3.20 21.64 -20.25
C GLU A 215 3.10 20.10 -20.27
N ILE A 216 2.98 19.44 -19.09
CA ILE A 216 2.71 17.98 -19.02
C ILE A 216 1.33 17.65 -19.61
N GLY A 217 0.32 18.47 -19.35
CA GLY A 217 -1.02 18.26 -19.90
C GLY A 217 -1.04 18.25 -21.42
N LYS A 218 -0.24 19.10 -22.08
CA LYS A 218 -0.08 19.08 -23.54
C LYS A 218 0.58 17.81 -24.06
N ILE A 219 1.62 17.33 -23.37
CA ILE A 219 2.28 16.06 -23.69
C ILE A 219 1.29 14.91 -23.50
N ALA A 220 0.53 14.88 -22.41
CA ALA A 220 -0.48 13.88 -22.16
C ALA A 220 -1.57 13.86 -23.25
N GLY A 221 -1.98 15.03 -23.73
CA GLY A 221 -2.92 15.17 -24.85
C GLY A 221 -2.42 14.57 -26.18
N MET A 222 -1.10 14.54 -26.38
CA MET A 222 -0.44 13.91 -27.55
C MET A 222 -0.27 12.39 -27.38
N MET A 223 -0.31 11.88 -26.12
CA MET A 223 -0.06 10.47 -25.78
C MET A 223 -1.34 9.66 -25.52
N ASN A 224 -2.45 10.01 -26.13
CA ASN A 224 -3.80 9.48 -25.86
C ASN A 224 -4.00 7.94 -26.01
N ASP A 225 -2.94 7.14 -26.07
CA ASP A 225 -2.95 5.68 -26.25
C ASP A 225 -2.24 4.88 -25.15
N ILE A 226 -2.06 5.42 -23.94
CA ILE A 226 -1.52 4.62 -22.84
C ILE A 226 -2.65 3.74 -22.28
N ARG A 227 -2.80 2.54 -22.89
CA ARG A 227 -3.64 1.48 -22.36
C ARG A 227 -3.12 1.04 -20.99
N ASP A 228 -4.01 0.92 -20.01
CA ASP A 228 -3.71 0.30 -18.73
C ASP A 228 -3.07 -1.08 -18.96
N ARG A 229 -1.85 -1.27 -18.50
CA ARG A 229 -1.14 -2.55 -18.65
C ARG A 229 -1.74 -3.56 -17.69
N LYS A 230 -2.25 -4.67 -18.23
CA LYS A 230 -2.75 -5.81 -17.44
C LYS A 230 -1.71 -6.29 -16.40
N THR A 231 -2.18 -6.75 -15.24
CA THR A 231 -1.30 -7.35 -14.23
C THR A 231 -0.70 -8.67 -14.74
N PRO A 232 0.45 -9.12 -14.21
CA PRO A 232 1.04 -10.42 -14.57
C PRO A 232 0.05 -11.58 -14.42
N LEU A 233 -0.76 -11.55 -13.36
CA LEU A 233 -1.81 -12.50 -13.10
C LEU A 233 -2.88 -12.50 -14.21
N GLN A 234 -3.36 -11.31 -14.59
CA GLN A 234 -4.34 -11.16 -15.69
C GLN A 234 -3.78 -11.68 -17.02
N VAL A 235 -2.50 -11.37 -17.31
CA VAL A 235 -1.83 -11.88 -18.53
C VAL A 235 -1.75 -13.42 -18.51
N SER A 236 -1.37 -14.00 -17.36
CA SER A 236 -1.28 -15.45 -17.20
C SER A 236 -2.64 -16.13 -17.33
N LEU A 237 -3.70 -15.53 -16.79
CA LEU A 237 -5.08 -16.03 -16.92
C LEU A 237 -5.61 -15.92 -18.34
N ASP A 238 -5.34 -14.82 -19.04
CA ASP A 238 -5.72 -14.65 -20.46
C ASP A 238 -5.02 -15.69 -21.34
N GLN A 239 -3.74 -15.95 -21.11
CA GLN A 239 -3.01 -17.00 -21.82
C GLN A 239 -3.58 -18.39 -21.55
N PHE A 240 -3.93 -18.67 -20.28
CA PHE A 240 -4.58 -19.93 -19.91
C PHE A 240 -5.95 -20.06 -20.57
N SER A 241 -6.81 -19.05 -20.50
CA SER A 241 -8.14 -19.04 -21.12
C SER A 241 -8.04 -19.30 -22.62
N ARG A 242 -7.05 -18.67 -23.30
CA ARG A 242 -6.81 -18.91 -24.73
C ARG A 242 -6.38 -20.36 -25.00
N LYS A 243 -5.46 -20.93 -24.20
CA LYS A 243 -5.04 -22.34 -24.36
C LYS A 243 -6.18 -23.30 -24.08
N LEU A 244 -6.99 -23.01 -23.06
CA LEU A 244 -8.19 -23.78 -22.73
C LEU A 244 -9.20 -23.74 -23.87
N ALA A 245 -9.47 -22.55 -24.41
CA ALA A 245 -10.40 -22.39 -25.55
C ALA A 245 -9.95 -23.21 -26.79
N VAL A 246 -8.66 -23.16 -27.13
CA VAL A 246 -8.11 -23.96 -28.24
C VAL A 246 -8.25 -25.47 -27.98
N LEU A 247 -7.95 -25.93 -26.76
CA LEU A 247 -8.11 -27.33 -26.37
C LEU A 247 -9.57 -27.77 -26.49
N VAL A 248 -10.48 -26.96 -25.98
CA VAL A 248 -11.93 -27.25 -26.01
C VAL A 248 -12.46 -27.25 -27.43
N MET A 249 -12.07 -26.30 -28.27
CA MET A 249 -12.42 -26.29 -29.67
C MET A 249 -11.96 -27.56 -30.38
N GLY A 250 -10.75 -28.06 -30.07
CA GLY A 250 -10.24 -29.33 -30.57
C GLY A 250 -11.11 -30.51 -30.13
N ILE A 251 -11.47 -30.58 -28.83
CA ILE A 251 -12.33 -31.64 -28.29
C ILE A 251 -13.76 -31.55 -28.92
N SER A 252 -14.31 -30.33 -29.05
CA SER A 252 -15.63 -30.11 -29.68
C SER A 252 -15.65 -30.56 -31.13
N ALA A 253 -14.57 -30.30 -31.89
CA ALA A 253 -14.45 -30.79 -33.26
C ALA A 253 -14.40 -32.33 -33.36
N VAL A 254 -13.67 -32.97 -32.42
CA VAL A 254 -13.64 -34.44 -32.31
C VAL A 254 -15.01 -35.02 -31.98
N VAL A 255 -15.71 -34.42 -30.99
CA VAL A 255 -17.06 -34.82 -30.59
C VAL A 255 -18.04 -34.66 -31.76
N LEU A 256 -17.99 -33.54 -32.47
CA LEU A 256 -18.79 -33.31 -33.68
C LEU A 256 -18.54 -34.40 -34.72
N GLY A 257 -17.27 -34.70 -35.03
CA GLY A 257 -16.90 -35.77 -35.98
C GLY A 257 -17.41 -37.17 -35.54
N LEU A 258 -17.34 -37.46 -34.25
CA LEU A 258 -17.84 -38.72 -33.67
C LEU A 258 -19.37 -38.82 -33.76
N CYS A 259 -20.10 -37.75 -33.46
CA CYS A 259 -21.56 -37.70 -33.61
C CYS A 259 -22.00 -37.87 -35.05
N LEU A 260 -21.32 -37.22 -36.01
CA LEU A 260 -21.57 -37.38 -37.44
C LEU A 260 -21.23 -38.80 -37.94
N TYR A 261 -20.14 -39.41 -37.48
CA TYR A 261 -19.79 -40.79 -37.79
C TYR A 261 -20.90 -41.77 -37.32
N ARG A 262 -21.55 -41.47 -36.20
CA ARG A 262 -22.68 -42.23 -35.66
C ARG A 262 -24.02 -41.95 -36.41
N LYS A 263 -24.00 -41.15 -37.48
CA LYS A 263 -25.17 -40.76 -38.23
C LYS A 263 -26.21 -39.97 -37.42
N MET A 264 -25.77 -39.26 -36.39
CA MET A 264 -26.64 -38.30 -35.70
C MET A 264 -27.04 -37.17 -36.67
N PRO A 265 -28.24 -36.59 -36.53
CA PRO A 265 -28.63 -35.40 -37.28
C PRO A 265 -27.57 -34.29 -37.05
N LEU A 266 -27.24 -33.57 -38.12
CA LEU A 266 -26.22 -32.53 -38.08
C LEU A 266 -26.48 -31.49 -36.96
N LEU A 267 -27.75 -31.14 -36.77
CA LEU A 267 -28.18 -30.18 -35.76
C LEU A 267 -27.88 -30.67 -34.36
N ASP A 268 -28.20 -31.91 -34.01
CA ASP A 268 -27.95 -32.50 -32.70
C ASP A 268 -26.45 -32.62 -32.43
N ALA A 269 -25.68 -33.06 -33.43
CA ALA A 269 -24.23 -33.14 -33.35
C ALA A 269 -23.59 -31.74 -33.09
N LEU A 270 -24.12 -30.71 -33.72
CA LEU A 270 -23.67 -29.33 -33.56
C LEU A 270 -24.07 -28.78 -32.18
N MET A 271 -25.23 -29.12 -31.66
CA MET A 271 -25.66 -28.76 -30.32
C MET A 271 -24.73 -29.36 -29.22
N PHE A 272 -24.26 -30.63 -29.39
CA PHE A 272 -23.24 -31.20 -28.51
C PHE A 272 -21.96 -30.43 -28.54
N ALA A 273 -21.43 -30.08 -29.71
CA ALA A 273 -20.20 -29.34 -29.86
C ALA A 273 -20.30 -27.94 -29.23
N VAL A 274 -21.43 -27.24 -29.42
CA VAL A 274 -21.73 -25.93 -28.85
C VAL A 274 -21.87 -26.03 -27.32
N ALA A 275 -22.65 -27.00 -26.82
CA ALA A 275 -22.78 -27.19 -25.37
C ALA A 275 -21.44 -27.44 -24.70
N LEU A 276 -20.56 -28.24 -25.30
CA LEU A 276 -19.21 -28.49 -24.79
C LEU A 276 -18.35 -27.22 -24.80
N ALA A 277 -18.41 -26.44 -25.88
CA ALA A 277 -17.67 -25.17 -25.98
C ALA A 277 -18.09 -24.17 -24.89
N VAL A 278 -19.41 -24.02 -24.68
CA VAL A 278 -20.00 -23.13 -23.67
C VAL A 278 -19.64 -23.60 -22.25
N ALA A 279 -19.74 -24.91 -21.99
CA ALA A 279 -19.41 -25.48 -20.66
C ALA A 279 -17.99 -25.22 -20.24
N ALA A 280 -17.07 -25.11 -21.17
CA ALA A 280 -15.64 -25.15 -20.88
C ALA A 280 -15.02 -23.80 -20.61
N ILE A 281 -15.61 -22.69 -21.05
CA ILE A 281 -14.99 -21.36 -20.94
C ILE A 281 -15.56 -20.62 -19.74
N PRO A 282 -14.71 -20.28 -18.72
CA PRO A 282 -15.13 -19.50 -17.57
C PRO A 282 -15.15 -18.00 -17.92
N GLU A 283 -16.26 -17.50 -18.48
CA GLU A 283 -16.41 -16.11 -18.95
C GLU A 283 -16.12 -15.06 -17.86
N ALA A 284 -16.59 -15.32 -16.65
CA ALA A 284 -16.50 -14.39 -15.53
C ALA A 284 -15.09 -14.33 -14.90
N LEU A 285 -14.13 -15.19 -15.31
CA LEU A 285 -12.86 -15.36 -14.57
C LEU A 285 -12.04 -14.08 -14.46
N SER A 286 -11.80 -13.38 -15.55
CA SER A 286 -11.01 -12.15 -15.57
C SER A 286 -11.68 -11.02 -14.78
N SER A 287 -13.00 -10.90 -14.90
CA SER A 287 -13.79 -9.91 -14.17
C SER A 287 -13.79 -10.17 -12.67
N ILE A 288 -13.94 -11.42 -12.24
CA ILE A 288 -13.92 -11.82 -10.83
C ILE A 288 -12.55 -11.53 -10.22
N VAL A 289 -11.45 -11.85 -10.90
CA VAL A 289 -10.10 -11.55 -10.41
C VAL A 289 -9.92 -10.05 -10.19
N THR A 290 -10.35 -9.22 -11.13
CA THR A 290 -10.26 -7.76 -10.99
C THR A 290 -11.12 -7.23 -9.82
N ILE A 291 -12.34 -7.76 -9.68
CA ILE A 291 -13.25 -7.40 -8.57
C ILE A 291 -12.62 -7.80 -7.21
N VAL A 292 -12.08 -9.02 -7.10
CA VAL A 292 -11.45 -9.50 -5.86
C VAL A 292 -10.22 -8.68 -5.51
N GLN A 293 -9.38 -8.31 -6.49
CA GLN A 293 -8.25 -7.41 -6.27
C GLN A 293 -8.72 -6.03 -5.80
N ALA A 294 -9.73 -5.44 -6.46
CA ALA A 294 -10.28 -4.14 -6.07
C ALA A 294 -10.88 -4.15 -4.66
N MET A 295 -11.57 -5.22 -4.28
CA MET A 295 -12.11 -5.37 -2.91
C MET A 295 -11.00 -5.58 -1.88
N GLY A 296 -9.95 -6.31 -2.24
CA GLY A 296 -8.76 -6.46 -1.41
C GLY A 296 -8.07 -5.13 -1.14
N THR A 297 -7.93 -4.27 -2.17
CA THR A 297 -7.37 -2.92 -1.99
C THR A 297 -8.26 -2.04 -1.12
N GLN A 298 -9.58 -2.07 -1.28
CA GLN A 298 -10.51 -1.34 -0.40
C GLN A 298 -10.38 -1.76 1.08
N LYS A 299 -10.14 -3.04 1.33
CA LYS A 299 -9.88 -3.53 2.69
C LYS A 299 -8.57 -2.98 3.23
N MET A 300 -7.48 -2.98 2.43
CA MET A 300 -6.19 -2.43 2.82
C MET A 300 -6.28 -0.94 3.18
N VAL A 301 -7.06 -0.16 2.44
CA VAL A 301 -7.31 1.26 2.76
C VAL A 301 -7.96 1.44 4.15
N LYS A 302 -8.92 0.58 4.51
CA LYS A 302 -9.52 0.60 5.86
C LYS A 302 -8.52 0.25 6.96
N GLU A 303 -7.44 -0.40 6.61
CA GLU A 303 -6.32 -0.77 7.48
C GLU A 303 -5.09 0.15 7.25
N ASN A 304 -5.32 1.40 6.85
CA ASN A 304 -4.33 2.47 6.67
C ASN A 304 -3.29 2.24 5.56
N ALA A 305 -3.52 1.33 4.62
CA ALA A 305 -2.64 1.10 3.49
C ALA A 305 -3.33 1.42 2.15
N ILE A 306 -2.96 2.53 1.50
CA ILE A 306 -3.44 2.88 0.16
C ILE A 306 -2.54 2.23 -0.88
N VAL A 307 -3.09 1.30 -1.66
CA VAL A 307 -2.40 0.70 -2.80
C VAL A 307 -2.75 1.46 -4.07
N ARG A 308 -1.76 2.08 -4.71
CA ARG A 308 -1.93 2.89 -5.92
C ARG A 308 -2.01 2.06 -7.21
N LYS A 309 -1.35 0.90 -7.23
CA LYS A 309 -1.30 0.02 -8.40
C LYS A 309 -1.79 -1.38 -8.04
N LEU A 310 -2.78 -1.90 -8.74
CA LEU A 310 -3.32 -3.26 -8.48
C LEU A 310 -2.27 -4.36 -8.57
N LYS A 311 -1.22 -4.17 -9.39
CA LYS A 311 -0.09 -5.11 -9.47
C LYS A 311 0.60 -5.30 -8.11
N ALA A 312 0.67 -4.26 -7.29
CA ALA A 312 1.31 -4.32 -5.97
C ALA A 312 0.59 -5.29 -5.02
N VAL A 313 -0.75 -5.44 -5.13
CA VAL A 313 -1.51 -6.39 -4.30
C VAL A 313 -1.02 -7.84 -4.50
N GLU A 314 -0.74 -8.20 -5.75
CA GLU A 314 -0.19 -9.52 -6.08
C GLU A 314 1.23 -9.70 -5.53
N SER A 315 2.08 -8.69 -5.73
CA SER A 315 3.47 -8.69 -5.29
C SER A 315 3.59 -8.69 -3.76
N LEU A 316 2.66 -8.01 -3.03
CA LEU A 316 2.61 -8.01 -1.55
C LEU A 316 2.58 -9.43 -0.98
N GLY A 317 1.79 -10.33 -1.56
CA GLY A 317 1.73 -11.72 -1.13
C GLY A 317 3.02 -12.53 -1.34
N CYS A 318 3.94 -12.03 -2.17
CA CYS A 318 5.22 -12.65 -2.51
C CYS A 318 6.41 -12.01 -1.79
N VAL A 319 6.22 -10.91 -1.03
CA VAL A 319 7.31 -10.20 -0.34
C VAL A 319 8.08 -11.16 0.55
N SER A 320 9.39 -11.17 0.34
CA SER A 320 10.34 -12.01 1.08
C SER A 320 11.41 -11.21 1.82
N VAL A 321 11.60 -9.92 1.42
CA VAL A 321 12.51 -8.98 2.08
C VAL A 321 11.84 -7.62 2.19
N ILE A 322 11.91 -7.03 3.38
CA ILE A 322 11.51 -5.64 3.60
C ILE A 322 12.76 -4.84 3.95
N CYS A 323 13.15 -3.93 3.07
CA CYS A 323 14.18 -2.93 3.29
C CYS A 323 13.52 -1.69 3.86
N SER A 324 13.69 -1.45 5.15
CA SER A 324 13.02 -0.36 5.85
C SER A 324 13.99 0.76 6.20
N ASP A 325 13.61 2.00 5.89
CA ASP A 325 14.25 3.16 6.53
C ASP A 325 13.99 3.12 8.04
N LYS A 326 14.95 3.63 8.82
CA LYS A 326 14.84 3.67 10.27
C LYS A 326 13.85 4.75 10.70
N THR A 327 14.14 6.01 10.27
CA THR A 327 13.51 7.22 10.80
C THR A 327 12.05 7.30 10.36
N GLY A 328 11.16 7.62 11.30
CA GLY A 328 9.74 7.78 11.01
C GLY A 328 8.96 6.49 10.72
N THR A 329 9.63 5.41 10.29
CA THR A 329 9.01 4.12 9.98
C THR A 329 9.15 3.12 11.13
N LEU A 330 10.39 2.78 11.51
CA LEU A 330 10.70 1.85 12.60
C LEU A 330 10.79 2.58 13.96
N THR A 331 11.08 3.87 13.93
CA THR A 331 11.19 4.74 15.10
C THR A 331 10.11 5.81 15.08
N GLN A 332 9.94 6.50 16.22
CA GLN A 332 8.86 7.48 16.40
C GLN A 332 9.11 8.82 15.68
N ASN A 333 10.31 9.03 15.12
CA ASN A 333 10.79 10.32 14.58
C ASN A 333 10.72 11.43 15.64
N LYS A 334 11.01 11.09 16.88
CA LYS A 334 10.93 11.98 18.03
C LYS A 334 12.07 11.71 19.00
N MET A 335 12.99 12.67 19.13
CA MET A 335 14.04 12.56 20.13
C MET A 335 13.44 12.52 21.54
N THR A 336 13.90 11.60 22.37
CA THR A 336 13.41 11.40 23.72
C THR A 336 14.59 11.12 24.66
N VAL A 337 14.66 11.84 25.78
CA VAL A 337 15.66 11.58 26.80
C VAL A 337 15.41 10.22 27.44
N GLN A 338 16.43 9.39 27.43
CA GLN A 338 16.39 8.03 27.98
C GLN A 338 17.08 7.95 29.34
N LYS A 339 18.24 8.59 29.47
CA LYS A 339 19.08 8.52 30.66
C LYS A 339 19.69 9.88 30.96
N VAL A 340 19.91 10.14 32.24
CA VAL A 340 20.61 11.28 32.77
C VAL A 340 21.73 10.78 33.70
N TYR A 341 22.93 11.31 33.56
CA TYR A 341 24.07 10.98 34.41
C TYR A 341 24.56 12.19 35.18
N VAL A 342 24.46 12.14 36.49
CA VAL A 342 24.85 13.20 37.42
C VAL A 342 25.46 12.55 38.67
N ASP A 343 26.53 13.12 39.21
CA ASP A 343 27.18 12.67 40.43
C ASP A 343 27.44 11.15 40.47
N ASP A 344 28.06 10.63 39.42
CA ASP A 344 28.40 9.23 39.21
C ASP A 344 27.20 8.25 39.24
N ARG A 345 25.95 8.76 39.07
CA ARG A 345 24.72 7.95 39.07
C ARG A 345 23.91 8.17 37.80
N GLU A 346 23.23 7.12 37.42
CA GLU A 346 22.26 7.15 36.31
C GLU A 346 20.84 7.37 36.86
N TYR A 347 20.08 8.24 36.18
CA TYR A 347 18.69 8.54 36.49
C TYR A 347 17.82 8.41 35.22
N LEU A 348 16.59 7.99 35.40
CA LEU A 348 15.54 8.18 34.40
C LEU A 348 14.94 9.59 34.54
N PRO A 349 14.37 10.20 33.48
CA PRO A 349 13.78 11.53 33.54
C PRO A 349 12.82 11.77 34.70
N GLY A 350 11.94 10.79 35.00
CA GLY A 350 10.99 10.88 36.11
C GLY A 350 11.58 10.67 37.51
N GLN A 351 12.86 10.37 37.62
CA GLN A 351 13.57 10.23 38.90
C GLN A 351 14.33 11.51 39.31
N LEU A 352 14.38 12.51 38.41
CA LEU A 352 14.96 13.80 38.73
C LEU A 352 14.09 14.57 39.72
N SER A 353 14.70 15.36 40.59
CA SER A 353 14.02 16.22 41.56
C SER A 353 14.52 17.65 41.45
N MET A 354 13.60 18.61 41.35
CA MET A 354 13.96 20.04 41.43
C MET A 354 14.32 20.51 42.84
N GLU A 355 14.14 19.69 43.88
CA GLU A 355 14.58 19.96 45.24
C GLU A 355 16.09 19.72 45.42
N GLU A 356 16.64 18.77 44.65
CA GLU A 356 18.07 18.50 44.64
C GLU A 356 18.80 19.54 43.79
N GLU A 357 19.79 20.19 44.39
CA GLU A 357 20.50 21.31 43.77
C GLU A 357 21.23 20.91 42.48
N LEU A 358 21.85 19.73 42.45
CA LEU A 358 22.55 19.20 41.29
C LEU A 358 21.59 18.95 40.11
N HIS A 359 20.47 18.30 40.37
CA HIS A 359 19.44 18.06 39.38
C HIS A 359 18.87 19.38 38.86
N ARG A 360 18.63 20.34 39.73
CA ARG A 360 18.09 21.66 39.41
C ARG A 360 18.99 22.44 38.45
N TYR A 361 20.32 22.50 38.72
CA TYR A 361 21.26 23.18 37.84
C TYR A 361 21.35 22.53 36.45
N LEU A 362 21.37 21.18 36.37
CA LEU A 362 21.35 20.46 35.11
C LEU A 362 20.07 20.74 34.32
N VAL A 363 18.92 20.74 35.00
CA VAL A 363 17.62 21.00 34.37
C VAL A 363 17.51 22.46 33.94
N TYR A 364 18.05 23.41 34.73
CA TYR A 364 18.11 24.81 34.33
C TYR A 364 18.91 24.99 33.03
N ASP A 365 20.09 24.39 32.94
CA ASP A 365 20.87 24.44 31.72
C ASP A 365 20.12 23.82 30.53
N ALA A 366 19.51 22.66 30.72
CA ALA A 366 18.73 21.97 29.67
C ALA A 366 17.54 22.78 29.14
N VAL A 367 16.86 23.58 30.01
CA VAL A 367 15.64 24.33 29.65
C VAL A 367 15.93 25.78 29.27
N LEU A 368 16.91 26.42 29.93
CA LEU A 368 17.22 27.83 29.73
C LEU A 368 18.18 28.03 28.53
N SER A 369 19.19 27.17 28.38
CA SER A 369 20.07 27.17 27.20
C SER A 369 19.39 26.44 26.06
N ASN A 370 18.20 26.93 25.59
CA ASN A 370 17.33 26.19 24.69
C ASN A 370 16.41 27.16 23.96
N ASP A 371 16.32 27.04 22.64
CA ASP A 371 15.51 27.91 21.77
C ASP A 371 14.21 27.26 21.28
N ALA A 372 14.04 25.95 21.55
CA ALA A 372 12.79 25.26 21.22
C ALA A 372 11.62 25.67 22.13
N THR A 373 10.41 25.48 21.65
CA THR A 373 9.16 25.70 22.38
C THR A 373 8.23 24.48 22.24
N LEU A 374 7.32 24.31 23.19
CA LEU A 374 6.31 23.26 23.15
C LEU A 374 4.91 23.90 23.13
N GLU A 375 4.28 23.92 21.96
CA GLU A 375 2.91 24.42 21.78
C GLU A 375 1.92 23.27 21.51
N ASN A 376 0.86 23.16 22.31
CA ASN A 376 -0.16 22.12 22.19
C ASN A 376 0.39 20.68 22.08
N GLY A 377 1.49 20.40 22.78
CA GLY A 377 2.14 19.09 22.77
C GLY A 377 3.03 18.82 21.54
N LYS A 378 3.18 19.79 20.63
CA LYS A 378 4.12 19.73 19.50
C LYS A 378 5.35 20.55 19.80
N GLY A 379 6.54 19.99 19.57
CA GLY A 379 7.82 20.69 19.66
C GLY A 379 8.05 21.55 18.42
N ILE A 380 8.46 22.81 18.65
CA ILE A 380 8.88 23.73 17.59
C ILE A 380 10.35 24.03 17.85
N GLY A 381 11.21 23.83 16.87
CA GLY A 381 12.66 23.99 16.97
C GLY A 381 13.43 22.68 16.77
N ASP A 382 14.69 22.64 17.21
CA ASP A 382 15.54 21.43 17.05
C ASP A 382 15.00 20.26 17.88
N PRO A 383 14.89 19.04 17.28
CA PRO A 383 14.39 17.84 17.96
C PRO A 383 15.17 17.50 19.23
N THR A 384 16.47 17.79 19.28
CA THR A 384 17.31 17.55 20.46
C THR A 384 16.92 18.49 21.59
N GLU A 385 16.56 19.72 21.27
CA GLU A 385 16.19 20.74 22.23
C GLU A 385 14.81 20.53 22.83
N TYR A 386 13.79 20.25 22.02
CA TYR A 386 12.45 19.98 22.58
C TYR A 386 12.40 18.69 23.40
N ALA A 387 13.29 17.71 23.12
CA ALA A 387 13.41 16.51 23.96
C ALA A 387 13.80 16.85 25.41
N LEU A 388 14.63 17.88 25.58
CA LEU A 388 14.99 18.39 26.91
C LEU A 388 13.80 19.04 27.61
N LEU A 389 12.99 19.80 26.90
CA LEU A 389 11.74 20.40 27.42
C LEU A 389 10.71 19.34 27.82
N GLU A 390 10.56 18.27 27.02
CA GLU A 390 9.71 17.15 27.39
C GLU A 390 10.23 16.38 28.61
N MET A 391 11.54 16.25 28.76
CA MET A 391 12.16 15.72 29.98
C MET A 391 11.73 16.53 31.20
N PHE A 392 11.81 17.86 31.12
CA PHE A 392 11.43 18.76 32.19
C PHE A 392 9.98 18.58 32.64
N ARG A 393 9.03 18.44 31.68
CA ARG A 393 7.61 18.18 31.97
C ARG A 393 7.35 16.82 32.63
N LYS A 394 8.27 15.85 32.51
CA LYS A 394 8.17 14.54 33.16
C LYS A 394 8.70 14.50 34.60
N ILE A 395 9.35 15.55 35.04
CA ILE A 395 9.84 15.63 36.42
C ILE A 395 8.66 15.79 37.37
N PRO A 396 8.56 14.97 38.44
CA PRO A 396 7.44 15.06 39.38
C PRO A 396 7.42 16.41 40.09
N ALA A 397 6.30 17.13 40.07
CA ALA A 397 6.09 18.34 40.82
C ALA A 397 5.73 18.00 42.26
N PRO A 398 6.21 18.78 43.27
CA PRO A 398 5.88 18.57 44.68
C PRO A 398 4.37 18.75 44.92
N LYS A 399 3.76 17.82 45.66
CA LYS A 399 2.34 17.89 46.03
C LYS A 399 2.08 19.13 46.91
N GLY A 400 1.36 20.13 46.43
CA GLY A 400 0.95 21.30 47.20
C GLY A 400 1.58 22.62 46.79
N GLY A 401 2.35 22.69 45.73
CA GLY A 401 2.87 23.95 45.18
C GLY A 401 1.84 24.76 44.40
N MET A 402 2.00 26.07 44.27
CA MET A 402 1.15 27.00 43.49
C MET A 402 1.09 26.68 41.96
N MET A 403 1.68 25.56 41.55
CA MET A 403 1.66 25.07 40.15
C MET A 403 0.50 24.08 40.02
N GLY A 404 -0.45 24.39 39.14
CA GLY A 404 -1.66 23.57 38.91
C GLY A 404 -1.37 22.12 38.53
N GLU A 405 -2.39 21.29 38.38
CA GLU A 405 -2.37 19.84 38.10
C GLU A 405 -1.53 19.37 36.88
N GLY A 406 -0.65 20.19 36.29
CA GLY A 406 0.04 19.96 35.02
C GLY A 406 1.58 19.76 35.06
N GLY A 407 2.22 19.66 36.23
CA GLY A 407 3.69 19.54 36.33
C GLY A 407 4.47 20.81 36.00
N TYR A 408 5.80 20.69 35.85
CA TYR A 408 6.65 21.82 35.49
C TYR A 408 6.46 22.23 34.01
N ARG A 409 6.48 23.57 33.77
CA ARG A 409 6.35 24.15 32.45
C ARG A 409 7.50 25.12 32.18
N GLU A 410 8.05 25.00 30.96
CA GLU A 410 9.17 25.81 30.47
C GLU A 410 8.85 27.29 30.34
N ASP A 411 7.63 27.64 29.94
CA ASP A 411 7.17 29.04 29.82
C ASP A 411 7.16 29.75 31.16
N MET A 412 6.75 29.07 32.25
CA MET A 412 6.80 29.61 33.60
C MET A 412 8.27 29.82 34.07
N LEU A 413 9.14 28.82 33.84
CA LEU A 413 10.54 28.94 34.23
C LEU A 413 11.23 30.11 33.47
N ARG A 414 11.01 30.22 32.18
CA ARG A 414 11.57 31.28 31.32
C ARG A 414 10.98 32.66 31.64
N SER A 415 9.72 32.75 32.10
CA SER A 415 9.14 34.02 32.56
C SER A 415 9.74 34.51 33.89
N CYS A 416 10.09 33.58 34.80
CA CYS A 416 10.73 33.90 36.06
C CYS A 416 12.24 34.24 35.91
N MET A 417 12.89 33.66 34.90
CA MET A 417 14.33 33.81 34.66
C MET A 417 14.56 34.41 33.27
N LYS A 418 14.89 35.70 33.24
CA LYS A 418 15.09 36.40 31.95
C LYS A 418 16.50 36.14 31.43
N ARG A 419 16.61 35.69 30.17
CA ARG A 419 17.88 35.56 29.43
C ARG A 419 18.51 36.93 29.29
N LEU A 420 19.76 37.08 29.70
CA LEU A 420 20.53 38.32 29.62
C LEU A 420 21.32 38.40 28.33
N GLU A 421 22.09 37.38 28.05
CA GLU A 421 22.99 37.28 26.90
C GLU A 421 23.00 35.85 26.36
N GLU A 422 23.37 35.70 25.09
CA GLU A 422 23.53 34.35 24.48
C GLU A 422 24.67 34.34 23.48
N VAL A 423 25.30 33.16 23.36
CA VAL A 423 26.16 32.77 22.26
C VAL A 423 25.48 31.55 21.63
N PRO A 424 24.80 31.71 20.44
CA PRO A 424 23.98 30.66 19.88
C PRO A 424 24.78 29.42 19.48
N PHE A 425 24.08 28.31 19.24
CA PHE A 425 24.72 27.09 18.79
C PHE A 425 25.43 27.31 17.44
N ASP A 426 26.65 26.82 17.36
CA ASP A 426 27.42 26.77 16.12
C ASP A 426 27.98 25.37 15.86
N SER A 427 27.91 24.91 14.63
CA SER A 427 28.26 23.53 14.22
C SER A 427 29.78 23.25 14.32
N GLU A 428 30.63 24.27 14.19
CA GLU A 428 32.09 24.15 14.36
C GLU A 428 32.47 24.13 15.85
N ARG A 429 31.85 25.02 16.62
CA ARG A 429 32.02 25.07 18.07
C ARG A 429 31.33 23.94 18.81
N LYS A 430 30.24 23.39 18.27
CA LYS A 430 29.41 22.29 18.81
C LYS A 430 28.85 22.56 20.22
N ARG A 431 28.62 23.81 20.59
CA ARG A 431 28.07 24.22 21.86
C ARG A 431 27.28 25.52 21.79
N MET A 432 26.44 25.75 22.79
CA MET A 432 25.62 26.94 23.00
C MET A 432 25.76 27.38 24.46
N SER A 433 25.83 28.68 24.66
CA SER A 433 25.94 29.28 26.01
C SER A 433 24.93 30.40 26.19
N THR A 434 24.36 30.48 27.37
CA THR A 434 23.39 31.52 27.78
C THR A 434 23.71 32.04 29.15
N ARG A 435 23.42 33.31 29.43
CA ARG A 435 23.65 33.94 30.71
C ARG A 435 22.37 34.32 31.41
N TYR A 436 22.29 33.98 32.68
CA TYR A 436 21.16 34.26 33.57
C TYR A 436 21.62 34.75 34.92
N TYR A 437 20.73 35.39 35.69
CA TYR A 437 20.92 35.55 37.13
C TYR A 437 20.27 34.37 37.86
N LEU A 438 21.11 33.50 38.44
CA LEU A 438 20.68 32.39 39.27
C LEU A 438 21.06 32.67 40.72
N HIS A 439 20.10 32.67 41.62
CA HIS A 439 20.30 32.95 43.03
C HIS A 439 21.06 34.27 43.33
N GLY A 440 20.88 35.26 42.47
CA GLY A 440 21.53 36.58 42.61
C GLY A 440 22.96 36.67 42.06
N VAL A 441 23.48 35.63 41.44
CA VAL A 441 24.81 35.57 40.83
C VAL A 441 24.66 35.41 39.28
N GLY A 442 25.49 36.16 38.55
CA GLY A 442 25.57 35.99 37.08
C GLY A 442 26.11 34.58 36.76
N THR A 443 25.34 33.79 36.07
CA THR A 443 25.67 32.39 35.77
C THR A 443 25.58 32.15 34.26
N ILE A 444 26.65 31.62 33.68
CA ILE A 444 26.75 31.14 32.32
C ILE A 444 26.37 29.65 32.31
N LEU A 445 25.37 29.27 31.54
CA LEU A 445 24.94 27.89 31.32
C LEU A 445 25.40 27.48 29.93
N THR A 446 26.04 26.32 29.79
CA THR A 446 26.64 25.87 28.54
C THR A 446 26.27 24.40 28.27
N LYS A 447 25.63 24.12 27.16
CA LYS A 447 25.41 22.76 26.68
C LYS A 447 26.17 22.50 25.38
N GLY A 448 26.59 21.26 25.15
CA GLY A 448 27.32 20.94 23.91
C GLY A 448 27.69 19.47 23.75
N ALA A 449 28.50 19.23 22.70
CA ALA A 449 29.08 17.93 22.47
C ALA A 449 30.01 17.53 23.63
N PRO A 450 29.89 16.29 24.15
CA PRO A 450 30.61 15.88 25.35
C PRO A 450 32.13 15.95 25.22
N ASP A 451 32.67 15.62 24.04
CA ASP A 451 34.10 15.68 23.71
C ASP A 451 34.65 17.12 23.82
N VAL A 452 33.92 18.07 23.28
CA VAL A 452 34.31 19.48 23.22
C VAL A 452 34.11 20.16 24.60
N LEU A 453 32.99 19.88 25.27
CA LEU A 453 32.65 20.56 26.50
C LEU A 453 33.53 20.07 27.65
N LEU A 454 33.88 18.79 27.71
CA LEU A 454 34.71 18.19 28.75
C LEU A 454 36.15 18.77 28.75
N GLU A 455 36.68 19.13 27.56
CA GLU A 455 38.00 19.78 27.44
C GLU A 455 38.04 21.22 27.98
N ARG A 456 36.86 21.82 28.23
CA ARG A 456 36.72 23.20 28.72
C ARG A 456 36.28 23.27 30.18
N CYS A 457 36.19 22.12 30.86
CA CYS A 457 35.83 22.00 32.26
C CYS A 457 37.06 21.70 33.10
N ASP A 458 37.30 22.54 34.09
CA ASP A 458 38.36 22.33 35.09
C ASP A 458 37.82 21.72 36.39
N PHE A 459 36.52 21.78 36.59
CA PHE A 459 35.84 21.31 37.78
C PHE A 459 34.62 20.44 37.42
N VAL A 460 34.23 19.63 38.41
CA VAL A 460 32.96 18.87 38.36
C VAL A 460 32.17 19.17 39.64
N ARG A 461 30.84 19.37 39.48
CA ARG A 461 29.93 19.54 40.61
C ARG A 461 29.44 18.19 41.10
N LYS A 462 29.70 17.88 42.37
CA LYS A 462 29.21 16.68 43.04
C LYS A 462 28.33 17.05 44.24
N SER A 463 27.67 16.08 44.84
CA SER A 463 26.90 16.24 46.08
C SER A 463 27.80 16.74 47.26
N THR A 464 29.07 16.44 47.20
CA THR A 464 30.09 16.91 48.19
C THR A 464 30.59 18.34 47.93
N GLY A 465 30.21 18.99 46.82
CA GLY A 465 30.67 20.32 46.42
C GLY A 465 31.35 20.32 45.04
N ILE A 466 32.00 21.46 44.71
CA ILE A 466 32.78 21.60 43.48
C ILE A 466 34.18 21.02 43.73
N VAL A 467 34.55 20.03 42.90
CA VAL A 467 35.87 19.38 42.99
C VAL A 467 36.64 19.54 41.69
N PRO A 468 37.97 19.56 41.66
CA PRO A 468 38.74 19.59 40.43
C PRO A 468 38.46 18.39 39.57
N LEU A 469 38.41 18.60 38.25
CA LEU A 469 38.22 17.53 37.25
C LEU A 469 39.59 16.87 36.97
N ASP A 470 39.95 15.89 37.80
CA ASP A 470 41.18 15.15 37.63
C ASP A 470 41.13 14.13 36.49
N PRO A 471 42.27 13.57 36.03
CA PRO A 471 42.30 12.57 34.97
C PRO A 471 41.43 11.32 35.26
N THR A 472 41.25 10.97 36.53
CA THR A 472 40.46 9.79 36.94
C THR A 472 38.97 10.06 36.75
N GLU A 473 38.50 11.24 37.13
CA GLU A 473 37.10 11.66 36.91
C GLU A 473 36.82 11.86 35.42
N THR A 474 37.75 12.45 34.69
CA THR A 474 37.66 12.62 33.25
C THR A 474 37.52 11.25 32.54
N GLU A 475 38.29 10.25 32.94
CA GLU A 475 38.22 8.91 32.33
C GLU A 475 36.90 8.19 32.66
N LYS A 476 36.36 8.36 33.88
CA LYS A 476 35.03 7.84 34.24
C LYS A 476 33.94 8.45 33.35
N ILE A 477 33.95 9.77 33.17
CA ILE A 477 32.97 10.45 32.32
C ILE A 477 33.11 10.00 30.86
N LYS A 478 34.34 9.90 30.31
CA LYS A 478 34.60 9.39 28.97
C LYS A 478 34.11 7.97 28.77
N LYS A 479 34.33 7.10 29.78
CA LYS A 479 33.81 5.74 29.78
C LYS A 479 32.29 5.71 29.75
N LYS A 480 31.63 6.61 30.50
CA LYS A 480 30.15 6.70 30.47
C LYS A 480 29.62 7.23 29.15
N ILE A 481 30.29 8.20 28.55
CA ILE A 481 29.96 8.70 27.18
C ILE A 481 30.07 7.55 26.16
N ALA A 482 31.17 6.76 26.24
CA ALA A 482 31.34 5.61 25.35
C ALA A 482 30.29 4.52 25.58
N GLU A 483 29.88 4.27 26.83
CA GLU A 483 28.81 3.34 27.16
C GLU A 483 27.46 3.79 26.56
N PHE A 484 27.06 5.03 26.77
CA PHE A 484 25.82 5.58 26.23
C PHE A 484 25.82 5.61 24.69
N SER A 485 26.95 6.05 24.11
CA SER A 485 27.11 6.00 22.64
C SER A 485 27.07 4.58 22.09
N GLY A 486 27.63 3.60 22.82
CA GLY A 486 27.56 2.18 22.50
C GLY A 486 26.14 1.61 22.55
N GLN A 487 25.26 2.19 23.37
CA GLN A 487 23.84 1.90 23.42
C GLN A 487 23.03 2.62 22.32
N GLY A 488 23.68 3.39 21.43
CA GLY A 488 23.04 4.16 20.37
C GLY A 488 22.44 5.49 20.83
N LEU A 489 22.75 5.93 22.02
CA LEU A 489 22.23 7.20 22.56
C LEU A 489 23.07 8.38 22.04
N ARG A 490 22.41 9.47 21.68
CA ARG A 490 23.04 10.77 21.47
C ARG A 490 23.26 11.43 22.84
N VAL A 491 24.48 11.77 23.13
CA VAL A 491 24.86 12.35 24.46
C VAL A 491 25.12 13.83 24.33
N LEU A 492 24.51 14.63 25.18
CA LEU A 492 24.85 16.04 25.43
C LEU A 492 25.48 16.18 26.80
N ALA A 493 26.51 17.03 26.89
CA ALA A 493 27.11 17.44 28.12
C ALA A 493 26.60 18.84 28.54
N PHE A 494 26.59 19.08 29.84
CA PHE A 494 26.10 20.29 30.48
C PHE A 494 27.12 20.79 31.48
N ALA A 495 27.36 22.09 31.47
CA ALA A 495 28.31 22.73 32.36
C ALA A 495 27.88 24.17 32.66
N TYR A 496 28.36 24.73 33.76
CA TYR A 496 28.09 26.11 34.13
C TYR A 496 29.32 26.82 34.66
N LYS A 497 29.23 28.15 34.76
CA LYS A 497 30.25 29.00 35.35
C LYS A 497 29.59 30.21 35.99
N GLU A 498 29.95 30.55 37.21
CA GLU A 498 29.58 31.82 37.84
C GLU A 498 30.51 32.93 37.33
N SER A 499 29.92 34.00 36.74
CA SER A 499 30.67 35.11 36.14
C SER A 499 29.86 36.39 36.14
N GLU A 500 30.40 37.45 36.65
CA GLU A 500 29.81 38.81 36.57
C GLU A 500 30.17 39.55 35.27
N GLY A 501 31.10 39.01 34.49
CA GLY A 501 31.49 39.56 33.18
C GLY A 501 30.49 39.27 32.05
N PRO A 502 30.60 39.93 30.89
CA PRO A 502 29.77 39.68 29.74
C PRO A 502 30.01 38.29 29.14
N LEU A 503 29.00 37.72 28.51
CA LEU A 503 29.10 36.43 27.81
C LEU A 503 29.76 36.62 26.44
N THR A 504 30.95 36.07 26.28
CA THR A 504 31.69 36.03 25.01
C THR A 504 32.13 34.59 24.70
N ILE A 505 32.60 34.34 23.48
CA ILE A 505 33.15 33.02 23.12
C ILE A 505 34.35 32.62 24.03
N GLU A 506 35.12 33.60 24.50
CA GLU A 506 36.25 33.37 25.37
C GLU A 506 35.83 33.02 26.82
N SER A 507 34.62 33.41 27.24
CA SER A 507 34.09 33.06 28.56
C SER A 507 33.67 31.60 28.71
N GLU A 508 33.62 30.84 27.61
CA GLU A 508 33.31 29.39 27.59
C GLU A 508 34.50 28.49 28.00
N GLU A 509 35.33 28.93 28.97
CA GLU A 509 36.44 28.18 29.53
C GLU A 509 36.38 28.17 31.08
N ASN A 510 37.09 27.25 31.69
CA ASN A 510 37.11 27.03 33.16
C ASN A 510 35.68 26.77 33.67
N LEU A 511 34.95 25.89 32.98
CA LEU A 511 33.58 25.53 33.29
C LEU A 511 33.52 24.45 34.38
N ILE A 512 32.39 24.37 35.07
CA ILE A 512 32.08 23.34 36.07
C ILE A 512 31.14 22.33 35.40
N PHE A 513 31.63 21.12 35.22
CA PHE A 513 30.82 20.04 34.61
C PHE A 513 29.65 19.65 35.52
N LEU A 514 28.45 19.57 34.99
CA LEU A 514 27.22 19.19 35.70
C LEU A 514 26.82 17.72 35.45
N GLY A 515 26.83 17.29 34.23
CA GLY A 515 26.36 15.94 33.88
C GLY A 515 26.14 15.71 32.38
N LEU A 516 25.57 14.55 32.07
CA LEU A 516 25.24 14.12 30.70
C LEU A 516 23.75 13.82 30.59
N ILE A 517 23.16 14.21 29.48
CA ILE A 517 21.82 13.79 29.11
C ILE A 517 21.94 12.97 27.83
N ALA A 518 21.42 11.75 27.88
CA ALA A 518 21.46 10.79 26.77
C ALA A 518 20.06 10.55 26.19
N MET A 519 19.92 10.71 24.89
CA MET A 519 18.64 10.65 24.19
C MET A 519 18.73 9.86 22.90
N MET A 520 17.61 9.37 22.42
CA MET A 520 17.47 8.70 21.13
C MET A 520 16.07 8.91 20.55
N ASP A 521 15.93 8.61 19.27
CA ASP A 521 14.64 8.37 18.64
C ASP A 521 14.25 6.90 18.90
N PRO A 522 13.30 6.61 19.82
CA PRO A 522 13.05 5.25 20.27
C PRO A 522 12.29 4.44 19.20
N PRO A 523 12.51 3.12 19.18
CA PRO A 523 11.67 2.22 18.37
C PRO A 523 10.19 2.39 18.70
N ARG A 524 9.34 2.27 17.68
CA ARG A 524 7.90 2.16 17.89
C ARG A 524 7.59 0.82 18.55
N PRO A 525 6.77 0.76 19.61
CA PRO A 525 6.40 -0.51 20.25
C PRO A 525 5.78 -1.50 19.26
N GLU A 526 4.95 -1.01 18.36
CA GLU A 526 4.29 -1.81 17.32
C GLU A 526 5.29 -2.38 16.31
N ALA A 527 6.40 -1.68 16.04
CA ALA A 527 7.43 -2.15 15.12
C ALA A 527 8.17 -3.39 15.64
N ILE A 528 8.37 -3.50 16.96
CA ILE A 528 9.00 -4.66 17.59
C ILE A 528 8.18 -5.92 17.31
N GLN A 529 6.86 -5.84 17.57
CA GLN A 529 5.96 -6.95 17.31
C GLN A 529 5.86 -7.25 15.81
N ALA A 530 5.80 -6.22 14.97
CA ALA A 530 5.71 -6.38 13.53
C ALA A 530 6.96 -7.03 12.91
N VAL A 531 8.17 -6.72 13.44
CA VAL A 531 9.41 -7.40 13.01
C VAL A 531 9.39 -8.88 13.41
N ALA A 532 8.87 -9.21 14.59
CA ALA A 532 8.69 -10.60 15.01
C ALA A 532 7.68 -11.32 14.12
N ASP A 533 6.58 -10.66 13.74
CA ASP A 533 5.56 -11.18 12.83
C ASP A 533 6.11 -11.35 11.41
N ALA A 534 6.91 -10.41 10.91
CA ALA A 534 7.61 -10.55 9.64
C ALA A 534 8.50 -11.79 9.62
N LYS A 535 9.25 -12.03 10.70
CA LYS A 535 10.11 -13.21 10.84
C LYS A 535 9.30 -14.51 10.83
N ARG A 536 8.16 -14.56 11.54
CA ARG A 536 7.22 -15.71 11.50
C ARG A 536 6.67 -15.92 10.09
N ALA A 537 6.38 -14.83 9.38
CA ALA A 537 5.92 -14.85 7.99
C ALA A 537 7.01 -15.25 6.97
N GLY A 538 8.23 -15.58 7.42
CA GLY A 538 9.36 -15.92 6.56
C GLY A 538 9.91 -14.72 5.78
N ILE A 539 9.65 -13.49 6.25
CA ILE A 539 10.09 -12.23 5.64
C ILE A 539 11.32 -11.74 6.41
N ARG A 540 12.38 -11.42 5.69
CA ARG A 540 13.58 -10.81 6.27
C ARG A 540 13.44 -9.30 6.30
N THR A 541 13.54 -8.70 7.48
CA THR A 541 13.62 -7.25 7.65
C THR A 541 15.08 -6.81 7.62
N VAL A 542 15.37 -5.77 6.83
CA VAL A 542 16.68 -5.15 6.66
C VAL A 542 16.54 -3.67 6.97
N MET A 543 17.33 -3.16 7.91
CA MET A 543 17.35 -1.75 8.26
C MET A 543 18.33 -0.98 7.38
N ILE A 544 17.88 0.13 6.82
CA ILE A 544 18.68 1.05 6.01
C ILE A 544 18.58 2.44 6.63
N THR A 545 19.71 3.12 6.91
CA THR A 545 19.68 4.41 7.61
C THR A 545 20.88 5.28 7.26
N GLY A 546 20.70 6.61 7.39
CA GLY A 546 21.78 7.59 7.40
C GLY A 546 22.59 7.65 8.71
N ASP A 547 22.13 7.01 9.78
CA ASP A 547 22.75 7.04 11.11
C ASP A 547 24.11 6.34 11.15
N HIS A 548 24.84 6.60 12.24
CA HIS A 548 26.09 5.91 12.52
C HIS A 548 25.85 4.41 12.78
N LYS A 549 26.82 3.57 12.36
CA LYS A 549 26.77 2.09 12.45
C LYS A 549 26.44 1.58 13.86
N ILE A 550 26.99 2.21 14.90
CA ILE A 550 26.78 1.83 16.30
C ILE A 550 25.33 2.06 16.71
N THR A 551 24.81 3.25 16.42
CA THR A 551 23.40 3.62 16.70
C THR A 551 22.44 2.72 15.95
N ALA A 552 22.67 2.53 14.64
CA ALA A 552 21.84 1.67 13.80
C ALA A 552 21.80 0.22 14.32
N ARG A 553 22.95 -0.33 14.72
CA ARG A 553 23.05 -1.68 15.31
C ARG A 553 22.30 -1.80 16.63
N ALA A 554 22.42 -0.78 17.51
CA ALA A 554 21.74 -0.78 18.81
C ALA A 554 20.21 -0.79 18.63
N ILE A 555 19.68 0.06 17.76
CA ILE A 555 18.25 0.13 17.45
C ILE A 555 17.78 -1.18 16.78
N ALA A 556 18.54 -1.71 15.81
CA ALA A 556 18.22 -2.96 15.15
C ALA A 556 18.19 -4.15 16.13
N LYS A 557 19.05 -4.14 17.17
CA LYS A 557 19.04 -5.15 18.24
C LYS A 557 17.76 -5.03 19.09
N GLN A 558 17.35 -3.82 19.46
CA GLN A 558 16.11 -3.59 20.21
C GLN A 558 14.87 -4.02 19.42
N LEU A 559 14.86 -3.82 18.10
CA LEU A 559 13.78 -4.26 17.20
C LEU A 559 13.79 -5.76 16.89
N GLY A 560 14.85 -6.50 17.28
CA GLY A 560 15.00 -7.91 16.95
C GLY A 560 15.43 -8.19 15.49
N ILE A 561 15.81 -7.16 14.73
CA ILE A 561 16.35 -7.26 13.37
C ILE A 561 17.77 -7.81 13.38
N TYR A 562 18.62 -7.32 14.31
CA TYR A 562 20.02 -7.74 14.44
C TYR A 562 20.16 -8.84 15.51
N GLN A 563 20.79 -9.95 15.13
CA GLN A 563 21.11 -11.08 16.01
C GLN A 563 22.62 -11.35 16.04
N GLU A 564 23.09 -12.18 16.99
CA GLU A 564 24.51 -12.60 17.02
C GLU A 564 24.85 -13.39 15.75
N GLY A 565 25.92 -12.96 15.07
CA GLY A 565 26.35 -13.51 13.78
C GLY A 565 25.87 -12.69 12.55
N ASP A 566 24.95 -11.75 12.73
CA ASP A 566 24.56 -10.81 11.66
C ASP A 566 25.60 -9.71 11.46
N LEU A 567 25.60 -9.12 10.26
CA LEU A 567 26.51 -8.05 9.88
C LEU A 567 25.79 -6.71 9.80
N ALA A 568 26.47 -5.66 10.29
CA ALA A 568 26.14 -4.28 10.02
C ALA A 568 27.23 -3.67 9.13
N VAL A 569 26.86 -3.00 8.03
CA VAL A 569 27.78 -2.48 7.01
C VAL A 569 27.53 -0.99 6.81
N THR A 570 28.60 -0.20 6.67
CA THR A 570 28.51 1.22 6.29
C THR A 570 28.49 1.39 4.77
N GLY A 571 28.03 2.57 4.28
CA GLY A 571 28.10 2.91 2.86
C GLY A 571 29.51 2.76 2.28
N ARG A 572 30.55 3.20 2.99
CA ARG A 572 31.96 3.05 2.55
C ARG A 572 32.39 1.58 2.46
N GLU A 573 32.00 0.74 3.43
CA GLU A 573 32.25 -0.70 3.37
C GLU A 573 31.50 -1.35 2.19
N LEU A 574 30.28 -0.87 1.92
CA LEU A 574 29.48 -1.33 0.80
C LEU A 574 30.10 -0.95 -0.55
N ASP A 575 30.67 0.26 -0.69
CA ASP A 575 31.38 0.72 -1.89
C ASP A 575 32.62 -0.13 -2.16
N ALA A 576 33.34 -0.53 -1.13
CA ALA A 576 34.52 -1.38 -1.22
C ALA A 576 34.20 -2.84 -1.60
N MET A 577 32.95 -3.30 -1.43
CA MET A 577 32.54 -4.67 -1.77
C MET A 577 32.29 -4.83 -3.27
N SER A 578 32.83 -5.88 -3.85
CA SER A 578 32.45 -6.33 -5.19
C SER A 578 31.01 -6.85 -5.20
N GLU A 579 30.38 -6.89 -6.39
CA GLU A 579 29.01 -7.45 -6.55
C GLU A 579 28.94 -8.93 -6.08
N LYS A 580 29.98 -9.71 -6.34
CA LYS A 580 30.05 -11.11 -5.93
C LYS A 580 30.12 -11.25 -4.41
N GLU A 581 30.96 -10.45 -3.78
CA GLU A 581 31.11 -10.44 -2.32
C GLU A 581 29.82 -9.97 -1.64
N LEU A 582 29.17 -8.95 -2.20
CA LEU A 582 27.86 -8.50 -1.70
C LEU A 582 26.83 -9.63 -1.78
N GLN A 583 26.76 -10.37 -2.90
CA GLN A 583 25.83 -11.51 -3.06
C GLN A 583 26.08 -12.64 -2.06
N GLU A 584 27.33 -12.93 -1.72
CA GLU A 584 27.69 -13.96 -0.74
C GLU A 584 27.32 -13.56 0.69
N LYS A 585 27.53 -12.28 1.05
CA LYS A 585 27.27 -11.77 2.40
C LYS A 585 25.84 -11.26 2.60
N LEU A 586 25.05 -11.11 1.54
CA LEU A 586 23.76 -10.43 1.53
C LEU A 586 22.78 -10.95 2.61
N GLU A 587 22.71 -12.26 2.79
CA GLU A 587 21.84 -12.88 3.80
C GLU A 587 22.32 -12.70 5.25
N LYS A 588 23.57 -12.31 5.46
CA LYS A 588 24.10 -12.02 6.79
C LYS A 588 23.97 -10.53 7.15
N ILE A 589 23.89 -9.65 6.14
CA ILE A 589 23.78 -8.22 6.38
C ILE A 589 22.32 -7.88 6.67
N CYS A 590 22.05 -7.35 7.85
CA CYS A 590 20.72 -6.90 8.26
C CYS A 590 20.64 -5.39 8.54
N VAL A 591 21.80 -4.69 8.60
CA VAL A 591 21.86 -3.25 8.84
C VAL A 591 22.83 -2.59 7.85
N TYR A 592 22.36 -1.57 7.17
CA TYR A 592 23.15 -0.68 6.32
C TYR A 592 23.11 0.75 6.89
N ALA A 593 24.26 1.26 7.31
CA ALA A 593 24.43 2.54 8.01
C ALA A 593 25.17 3.57 7.13
N ARG A 594 24.85 4.86 7.27
CA ARG A 594 25.45 5.96 6.50
C ARG A 594 25.40 5.70 4.98
N VAL A 595 24.23 5.34 4.47
CA VAL A 595 24.04 5.01 3.06
C VAL A 595 23.51 6.21 2.28
N SER A 596 23.95 6.32 1.01
CA SER A 596 23.43 7.27 0.03
C SER A 596 22.22 6.68 -0.73
N PRO A 597 21.48 7.48 -1.50
CA PRO A 597 20.40 6.99 -2.36
C PRO A 597 20.86 5.89 -3.34
N GLU A 598 22.05 6.01 -3.88
CA GLU A 598 22.64 5.01 -4.80
C GLU A 598 22.85 3.65 -4.12
N HIS A 599 23.30 3.68 -2.86
CA HIS A 599 23.43 2.47 -2.05
C HIS A 599 22.08 1.78 -1.84
N LYS A 600 20.99 2.55 -1.58
CA LYS A 600 19.63 2.00 -1.43
C LYS A 600 19.21 1.23 -2.70
N ILE A 601 19.45 1.80 -3.88
CA ILE A 601 19.19 1.14 -5.17
C ILE A 601 20.04 -0.14 -5.32
N ARG A 602 21.31 -0.09 -4.95
CA ARG A 602 22.24 -1.22 -5.04
C ARG A 602 21.80 -2.39 -4.16
N ILE A 603 21.35 -2.10 -2.94
CA ILE A 603 20.84 -3.10 -2.00
C ILE A 603 19.58 -3.78 -2.57
N VAL A 604 18.61 -2.99 -3.04
CA VAL A 604 17.38 -3.52 -3.67
C VAL A 604 17.72 -4.43 -4.86
N LYS A 605 18.58 -3.97 -5.76
CA LYS A 605 19.04 -4.77 -6.92
C LYS A 605 19.72 -6.07 -6.50
N ALA A 606 20.54 -6.04 -5.44
CA ALA A 606 21.23 -7.23 -4.94
C ALA A 606 20.24 -8.31 -4.48
N TRP A 607 19.21 -7.93 -3.74
CA TRP A 607 18.16 -8.85 -3.31
C TRP A 607 17.32 -9.36 -4.49
N GLN A 608 16.97 -8.50 -5.45
CA GLN A 608 16.23 -8.88 -6.66
C GLN A 608 17.03 -9.87 -7.54
N LYS A 609 18.35 -9.69 -7.68
CA LYS A 609 19.24 -10.64 -8.38
C LYS A 609 19.23 -12.03 -7.73
N LYS A 610 18.96 -12.11 -6.42
CA LYS A 610 18.84 -13.37 -5.67
C LYS A 610 17.44 -14.00 -5.81
N GLY A 611 16.56 -13.43 -6.64
CA GLY A 611 15.19 -13.89 -6.86
C GLY A 611 14.23 -13.54 -5.73
N ARG A 612 14.60 -12.58 -4.86
CA ARG A 612 13.75 -12.14 -3.76
C ARG A 612 12.82 -10.99 -4.19
N ILE A 613 11.59 -10.99 -3.74
CA ILE A 613 10.66 -9.88 -3.89
C ILE A 613 10.89 -8.88 -2.76
N VAL A 614 11.25 -7.67 -3.13
CA VAL A 614 11.71 -6.63 -2.21
C VAL A 614 10.64 -5.56 -2.05
N SER A 615 10.23 -5.33 -0.80
CA SER A 615 9.54 -4.11 -0.40
C SER A 615 10.56 -3.10 0.13
N MET A 616 10.50 -1.85 -0.31
CA MET A 616 11.35 -0.75 0.16
C MET A 616 10.49 0.34 0.75
N THR A 617 10.80 0.79 1.97
CA THR A 617 10.13 1.94 2.59
C THR A 617 11.00 3.18 2.55
N GLY A 618 10.37 4.36 2.50
CA GLY A 618 11.05 5.65 2.57
C GLY A 618 10.05 6.79 2.70
N ASP A 619 10.54 7.94 3.16
CA ASP A 619 9.76 9.15 3.37
C ASP A 619 10.31 10.36 2.61
N GLY A 620 11.57 10.32 2.19
CA GLY A 620 12.28 11.43 1.58
C GLY A 620 12.46 11.34 0.06
N VAL A 621 12.87 12.45 -0.51
CA VAL A 621 13.28 12.56 -1.93
C VAL A 621 14.41 11.57 -2.25
N ASN A 622 15.31 11.35 -1.29
CA ASN A 622 16.45 10.44 -1.43
C ASN A 622 16.04 8.97 -1.56
N ASP A 623 14.81 8.63 -1.18
CA ASP A 623 14.27 7.29 -1.24
C ASP A 623 13.55 7.00 -2.56
N ALA A 624 13.02 8.02 -3.21
CA ALA A 624 12.18 7.87 -4.40
C ALA A 624 12.78 6.96 -5.49
N PRO A 625 14.06 7.05 -5.84
CA PRO A 625 14.66 6.15 -6.84
C PRO A 625 14.69 4.69 -6.38
N ALA A 626 14.89 4.43 -5.09
CA ALA A 626 14.88 3.08 -4.51
C ALA A 626 13.45 2.53 -4.39
N LEU A 627 12.47 3.38 -4.00
CA LEU A 627 11.04 3.05 -3.98
C LEU A 627 10.55 2.63 -5.37
N LYS A 628 10.88 3.42 -6.40
CA LYS A 628 10.51 3.11 -7.79
C LYS A 628 11.18 1.85 -8.32
N ARG A 629 12.38 1.51 -7.81
CA ARG A 629 13.14 0.33 -8.23
C ARG A 629 12.69 -0.96 -7.55
N ALA A 630 12.19 -0.89 -6.33
CA ALA A 630 11.69 -2.03 -5.57
C ALA A 630 10.52 -2.73 -6.31
N ASP A 631 10.22 -3.96 -5.93
CA ASP A 631 9.04 -4.65 -6.42
C ASP A 631 7.77 -4.04 -5.83
N ILE A 632 7.91 -3.48 -4.62
CA ILE A 632 6.88 -2.70 -3.93
C ILE A 632 7.55 -1.52 -3.21
N GLY A 633 7.39 -0.33 -3.74
CA GLY A 633 7.74 0.91 -3.04
C GLY A 633 6.64 1.27 -2.04
N VAL A 634 7.02 1.61 -0.81
CA VAL A 634 6.11 1.99 0.28
C VAL A 634 6.51 3.36 0.81
N ALA A 635 5.65 4.35 0.65
CA ALA A 635 5.87 5.70 1.17
C ALA A 635 5.09 5.94 2.46
N MET A 636 5.63 6.83 3.30
CA MET A 636 4.94 7.35 4.47
C MET A 636 3.86 8.34 4.03
N GLY A 637 2.71 8.33 4.68
CA GLY A 637 1.56 9.18 4.34
C GLY A 637 1.59 10.52 5.06
N ILE A 638 2.06 10.54 6.32
CA ILE A 638 2.11 11.73 7.18
C ILE A 638 3.43 12.47 6.97
N THR A 639 4.56 11.78 7.14
CA THR A 639 5.91 12.38 7.06
C THR A 639 6.52 12.34 5.67
N GLY A 640 5.95 11.52 4.77
CA GLY A 640 6.48 11.32 3.42
C GLY A 640 6.29 12.53 2.52
N THR A 641 7.35 12.87 1.78
CA THR A 641 7.28 13.89 0.72
C THR A 641 6.40 13.42 -0.43
N GLU A 642 5.78 14.34 -1.15
CA GLU A 642 4.92 14.02 -2.32
C GLU A 642 5.67 13.20 -3.38
N VAL A 643 6.97 13.41 -3.51
CA VAL A 643 7.84 12.66 -4.42
C VAL A 643 8.00 11.20 -4.00
N ALA A 644 8.21 10.95 -2.70
CA ALA A 644 8.25 9.58 -2.18
C ALA A 644 6.89 8.90 -2.40
N LYS A 645 5.79 9.61 -2.14
CA LYS A 645 4.43 9.11 -2.38
C LYS A 645 4.17 8.81 -3.86
N ASP A 646 4.66 9.65 -4.77
CA ASP A 646 4.49 9.43 -6.22
C ASP A 646 5.32 8.25 -6.74
N ALA A 647 6.53 8.08 -6.23
CA ALA A 647 7.40 6.96 -6.58
C ALA A 647 6.90 5.62 -6.04
N ALA A 648 6.06 5.62 -5.00
CA ALA A 648 5.62 4.42 -4.30
C ALA A 648 4.43 3.72 -4.98
N ASP A 649 4.33 2.42 -4.73
CA ASP A 649 3.18 1.59 -5.11
C ASP A 649 2.12 1.53 -3.99
N MET A 650 2.53 1.79 -2.75
CA MET A 650 1.68 1.80 -1.56
C MET A 650 2.04 2.98 -0.65
N ILE A 651 1.03 3.59 -0.01
CA ILE A 651 1.18 4.68 0.96
C ILE A 651 0.58 4.24 2.29
N LEU A 652 1.31 4.46 3.39
CA LEU A 652 0.87 4.16 4.75
C LEU A 652 0.30 5.42 5.39
N LEU A 653 -0.99 5.44 5.68
CA LEU A 653 -1.66 6.61 6.26
C LEU A 653 -1.27 6.90 7.72
N ASP A 654 -0.68 5.93 8.41
CA ASP A 654 -0.30 5.97 9.82
C ASP A 654 1.22 5.93 10.03
N ASP A 655 2.02 5.93 8.96
CA ASP A 655 3.48 5.81 8.96
C ASP A 655 3.99 4.62 9.82
N ASN A 656 3.21 3.53 9.90
CA ASN A 656 3.49 2.43 10.79
C ASN A 656 4.00 1.19 10.04
N PHE A 657 5.16 0.66 10.45
CA PHE A 657 5.72 -0.56 9.88
C PHE A 657 4.78 -1.78 10.03
N ALA A 658 3.98 -1.85 11.10
CA ALA A 658 3.03 -2.94 11.32
C ALA A 658 1.98 -3.02 10.18
N THR A 659 1.58 -1.88 9.63
CA THR A 659 0.63 -1.79 8.51
C THR A 659 1.18 -2.47 7.25
N ILE A 660 2.51 -2.49 7.04
CA ILE A 660 3.13 -3.22 5.93
C ILE A 660 2.90 -4.73 6.08
N ILE A 661 3.10 -5.26 7.28
CA ILE A 661 2.91 -6.69 7.55
C ILE A 661 1.45 -7.08 7.37
N GLN A 662 0.52 -6.23 7.82
CA GLN A 662 -0.91 -6.41 7.61
C GLN A 662 -1.26 -6.39 6.11
N ALA A 663 -0.67 -5.48 5.34
CA ALA A 663 -0.84 -5.42 3.89
C ALA A 663 -0.30 -6.68 3.19
N VAL A 664 0.83 -7.23 3.65
CA VAL A 664 1.36 -8.51 3.13
C VAL A 664 0.39 -9.67 3.40
N VAL A 665 -0.15 -9.76 4.62
CA VAL A 665 -1.15 -10.79 4.99
C VAL A 665 -2.40 -10.65 4.11
N ASN A 666 -2.87 -9.43 3.90
CA ASN A 666 -4.01 -9.17 3.00
C ASN A 666 -3.67 -9.53 1.54
N GLY A 667 -2.48 -9.23 1.05
CA GLY A 667 -2.02 -9.65 -0.29
C GLY A 667 -2.03 -11.16 -0.46
N ARG A 668 -1.55 -11.92 0.55
CA ARG A 668 -1.64 -13.39 0.59
C ARG A 668 -3.08 -13.87 0.57
N ASN A 669 -3.95 -13.23 1.34
CA ASN A 669 -5.38 -13.55 1.38
C ASN A 669 -6.07 -13.34 0.04
N VAL A 670 -5.85 -12.18 -0.59
CA VAL A 670 -6.39 -11.87 -1.92
C VAL A 670 -5.98 -12.92 -2.94
N TYR A 671 -4.70 -13.29 -2.98
CA TYR A 671 -4.21 -14.33 -3.88
C TYR A 671 -4.86 -15.70 -3.59
N ARG A 672 -4.97 -16.10 -2.33
CA ARG A 672 -5.64 -17.34 -1.91
C ARG A 672 -7.10 -17.36 -2.33
N ASN A 673 -7.80 -16.25 -2.13
CA ASN A 673 -9.21 -16.11 -2.50
C ASN A 673 -9.40 -16.17 -4.02
N ILE A 674 -8.52 -15.53 -4.79
CA ILE A 674 -8.51 -15.66 -6.25
C ILE A 674 -8.32 -17.13 -6.68
N LYS A 675 -7.34 -17.82 -6.10
CA LYS A 675 -7.09 -19.25 -6.38
C LYS A 675 -8.29 -20.13 -6.05
N ASN A 676 -8.97 -19.85 -4.95
CA ASN A 676 -10.17 -20.56 -4.53
C ASN A 676 -11.36 -20.29 -5.45
N ALA A 677 -11.54 -19.05 -5.90
CA ALA A 677 -12.56 -18.72 -6.90
C ALA A 677 -12.29 -19.39 -8.26
N ILE A 678 -11.02 -19.46 -8.67
CA ILE A 678 -10.61 -20.20 -9.89
C ILE A 678 -10.92 -21.69 -9.73
N LEU A 679 -10.63 -22.30 -8.59
CA LEU A 679 -10.96 -23.70 -8.31
C LEU A 679 -12.46 -23.95 -8.46
N PHE A 680 -13.28 -23.09 -7.85
CA PHE A 680 -14.74 -23.18 -7.92
C PHE A 680 -15.25 -23.15 -9.36
N LEU A 681 -14.83 -22.15 -10.13
CA LEU A 681 -15.27 -21.99 -11.52
C LEU A 681 -14.84 -23.15 -12.42
N LEU A 682 -13.54 -23.52 -12.35
CA LEU A 682 -12.97 -24.53 -13.24
C LEU A 682 -13.44 -25.95 -12.89
N SER A 683 -13.61 -26.29 -11.59
CA SER A 683 -14.12 -27.61 -11.22
C SER A 683 -15.58 -27.80 -11.61
N GLY A 684 -16.40 -26.75 -11.49
CA GLY A 684 -17.77 -26.77 -11.97
C GLY A 684 -17.87 -26.92 -13.49
N ASN A 685 -17.04 -26.20 -14.25
CA ASN A 685 -17.00 -26.35 -15.71
C ASN A 685 -16.49 -27.74 -16.14
N MET A 686 -15.47 -28.26 -15.40
CA MET A 686 -14.99 -29.64 -15.65
C MET A 686 -16.06 -30.69 -15.44
N ALA A 687 -16.95 -30.50 -14.45
CA ALA A 687 -18.09 -31.42 -14.26
C ALA A 687 -19.05 -31.44 -15.48
N ALA A 688 -19.38 -30.26 -16.01
CA ALA A 688 -20.22 -30.15 -17.21
C ALA A 688 -19.53 -30.74 -18.45
N ILE A 689 -18.24 -30.49 -18.65
CA ILE A 689 -17.45 -31.08 -19.75
C ILE A 689 -17.47 -32.61 -19.65
N LEU A 690 -17.22 -33.17 -18.49
CA LEU A 690 -17.20 -34.62 -18.29
C LEU A 690 -18.57 -35.24 -18.53
N ALA A 691 -19.67 -34.59 -18.13
CA ALA A 691 -21.02 -35.05 -18.38
C ALA A 691 -21.36 -35.04 -19.87
N VAL A 692 -21.07 -33.94 -20.59
CA VAL A 692 -21.33 -33.86 -22.06
C VAL A 692 -20.48 -34.86 -22.83
N LEU A 693 -19.19 -34.98 -22.47
CA LEU A 693 -18.27 -35.93 -23.10
C LEU A 693 -18.74 -37.38 -22.88
N TYR A 694 -19.15 -37.71 -21.68
CA TYR A 694 -19.66 -39.04 -21.35
C TYR A 694 -20.92 -39.39 -22.16
N THR A 695 -21.93 -38.49 -22.19
CA THR A 695 -23.15 -38.75 -22.95
C THR A 695 -22.90 -38.84 -24.47
N SER A 696 -22.00 -38.01 -25.00
CA SER A 696 -21.55 -38.11 -26.40
C SER A 696 -20.89 -39.45 -26.68
N LEU A 697 -19.98 -39.93 -25.84
CA LEU A 697 -19.29 -41.22 -25.99
C LEU A 697 -20.25 -42.40 -25.82
N ALA A 698 -21.21 -42.31 -24.93
CA ALA A 698 -22.22 -43.34 -24.67
C ALA A 698 -23.35 -43.35 -25.68
N GLY A 699 -23.46 -42.36 -26.59
CA GLY A 699 -24.56 -42.24 -27.55
C GLY A 699 -25.90 -41.86 -26.93
N LEU A 700 -25.89 -41.18 -25.81
CA LEU A 700 -27.05 -40.72 -25.07
C LEU A 700 -27.48 -39.31 -25.52
N PRO A 701 -28.72 -38.87 -25.27
CA PRO A 701 -29.17 -37.51 -25.55
C PRO A 701 -28.32 -36.46 -24.79
N VAL A 702 -28.31 -35.21 -25.28
CA VAL A 702 -27.55 -34.11 -24.66
C VAL A 702 -28.03 -33.86 -23.22
N PRO A 703 -27.15 -33.82 -22.21
CA PRO A 703 -27.56 -33.64 -20.84
C PRO A 703 -27.88 -32.18 -20.46
N PHE A 704 -27.42 -31.22 -21.24
CA PHE A 704 -27.66 -29.80 -21.03
C PHE A 704 -27.91 -29.05 -22.33
N ALA A 705 -28.96 -28.24 -22.38
CA ALA A 705 -29.10 -27.22 -23.40
C ALA A 705 -28.02 -26.11 -23.19
N PRO A 706 -27.54 -25.41 -24.23
CA PRO A 706 -26.61 -24.30 -24.11
C PRO A 706 -27.08 -23.21 -23.12
N VAL A 707 -28.39 -22.93 -23.08
CA VAL A 707 -29.01 -21.99 -22.16
C VAL A 707 -28.82 -22.37 -20.70
N HIS A 708 -28.87 -23.68 -20.36
CA HIS A 708 -28.61 -24.17 -19.02
C HIS A 708 -27.19 -23.82 -18.54
N LEU A 709 -26.20 -24.04 -19.40
CA LEU A 709 -24.79 -23.78 -19.08
C LEU A 709 -24.47 -22.28 -18.97
N LEU A 710 -25.13 -21.47 -19.82
CA LEU A 710 -25.04 -20.01 -19.72
C LEU A 710 -25.66 -19.48 -18.41
N PHE A 711 -26.84 -20.00 -18.04
CA PHE A 711 -27.46 -19.65 -16.76
C PHE A 711 -26.55 -19.98 -15.59
N ILE A 712 -25.92 -21.15 -15.59
CA ILE A 712 -24.99 -21.56 -14.55
C ILE A 712 -23.80 -20.61 -14.51
N ASN A 713 -23.06 -20.48 -15.61
CA ASN A 713 -21.79 -19.72 -15.66
C ASN A 713 -21.97 -18.24 -15.35
N LEU A 714 -23.08 -17.65 -15.75
CA LEU A 714 -23.30 -16.22 -15.65
C LEU A 714 -24.04 -15.82 -14.38
N LEU A 715 -25.15 -16.47 -14.06
CA LEU A 715 -26.03 -16.07 -12.95
C LEU A 715 -25.67 -16.77 -11.65
N THR A 716 -25.52 -18.10 -11.67
CA THR A 716 -25.35 -18.83 -10.42
C THR A 716 -23.89 -18.95 -9.96
N ASP A 717 -22.91 -18.85 -10.85
CA ASP A 717 -21.49 -18.95 -10.47
C ASP A 717 -20.84 -17.63 -10.13
N SER A 718 -21.25 -16.52 -10.78
CA SER A 718 -20.64 -15.21 -10.56
C SER A 718 -20.75 -14.75 -9.11
N LEU A 719 -21.92 -14.92 -8.48
CA LEU A 719 -22.15 -14.48 -7.09
C LEU A 719 -21.31 -15.28 -6.06
N PRO A 720 -21.31 -16.64 -6.08
CA PRO A 720 -20.44 -17.41 -5.19
C PRO A 720 -18.96 -17.15 -5.41
N ALA A 721 -18.50 -17.00 -6.66
CA ALA A 721 -17.10 -16.72 -6.95
C ALA A 721 -16.64 -15.37 -6.37
N ILE A 722 -17.46 -14.32 -6.48
CA ILE A 722 -17.20 -13.02 -5.82
C ILE A 722 -17.21 -13.18 -4.30
N ALA A 723 -18.18 -13.92 -3.76
CA ALA A 723 -18.29 -14.15 -2.32
C ALA A 723 -17.09 -14.93 -1.75
N ILE A 724 -16.55 -15.91 -2.48
CA ILE A 724 -15.28 -16.60 -2.15
C ILE A 724 -14.13 -15.61 -2.14
N GLY A 725 -14.11 -14.66 -3.09
CA GLY A 725 -13.14 -13.58 -3.14
C GLY A 725 -13.13 -12.66 -1.91
N MET A 726 -14.23 -12.62 -1.17
CA MET A 726 -14.40 -11.82 0.05
C MET A 726 -14.12 -12.59 1.34
N GLU A 727 -13.60 -13.81 1.27
CA GLU A 727 -13.28 -14.60 2.46
C GLU A 727 -12.28 -13.86 3.36
N PRO A 728 -12.54 -13.73 4.67
CA PRO A 728 -11.65 -13.05 5.59
C PRO A 728 -10.29 -13.75 5.70
N ALA A 729 -9.26 -12.99 6.06
CA ALA A 729 -7.92 -13.53 6.29
C ALA A 729 -7.92 -14.47 7.52
N ASP A 730 -7.25 -15.61 7.37
CA ASP A 730 -6.99 -16.52 8.48
C ASP A 730 -5.65 -16.16 9.14
N ALA A 731 -5.56 -16.22 10.46
CA ALA A 731 -4.34 -15.98 11.21
C ALA A 731 -3.16 -16.87 10.75
N ALA A 732 -3.44 -18.07 10.25
CA ALA A 732 -2.43 -18.97 9.69
C ALA A 732 -1.68 -18.40 8.47
N LEU A 733 -2.23 -17.38 7.78
CA LEU A 733 -1.54 -16.71 6.67
C LEU A 733 -0.25 -16.01 7.08
N LEU A 734 -0.15 -15.62 8.35
CA LEU A 734 1.07 -15.02 8.87
C LEU A 734 2.22 -16.03 8.96
N GLU A 735 1.90 -17.31 9.12
CA GLU A 735 2.90 -18.39 9.24
C GLU A 735 3.29 -18.99 7.87
N GLU A 736 2.55 -18.64 6.80
CA GLU A 736 2.88 -19.08 5.46
C GLU A 736 4.16 -18.41 4.95
N LYS A 737 5.07 -19.20 4.35
CA LYS A 737 6.29 -18.66 3.72
C LYS A 737 5.93 -17.84 2.46
N PRO A 738 6.75 -16.86 2.07
CA PRO A 738 6.58 -16.12 0.84
C PRO A 738 6.50 -17.07 -0.37
N ARG A 739 5.54 -16.79 -1.25
CA ARG A 739 5.35 -17.57 -2.47
C ARG A 739 6.41 -17.21 -3.50
N ASP A 740 6.85 -18.21 -4.29
CA ASP A 740 7.66 -17.95 -5.47
C ASP A 740 6.84 -17.19 -6.54
N PRO A 741 7.26 -16.01 -6.96
CA PRO A 741 6.55 -15.22 -7.96
C PRO A 741 6.51 -15.89 -9.34
N SER A 742 7.46 -16.77 -9.65
CA SER A 742 7.52 -17.51 -10.90
C SER A 742 6.53 -18.69 -10.95
N ALA A 743 6.08 -19.15 -9.78
CA ALA A 743 5.09 -20.22 -9.69
C ALA A 743 3.71 -19.74 -10.18
N GLY A 744 3.31 -20.18 -11.35
CA GLY A 744 1.97 -19.92 -11.89
C GLY A 744 0.86 -20.45 -10.95
N ILE A 745 -0.34 -19.86 -11.06
CA ILE A 745 -1.51 -20.34 -10.28
C ILE A 745 -1.86 -21.78 -10.63
N LEU A 746 -1.78 -22.12 -11.91
CA LEU A 746 -2.19 -23.40 -12.48
C LEU A 746 -1.05 -24.41 -12.46
N THR A 747 -0.74 -24.90 -11.29
CA THR A 747 0.22 -26.01 -11.11
C THR A 747 -0.44 -27.36 -11.48
N GLY A 748 0.39 -28.37 -11.81
CA GLY A 748 -0.12 -29.70 -12.13
C GLY A 748 -0.99 -30.32 -11.03
N SER A 749 -0.61 -30.11 -9.76
CA SER A 749 -1.40 -30.57 -8.60
C SER A 749 -2.72 -29.83 -8.48
N PHE A 750 -2.76 -28.54 -8.83
CA PHE A 750 -3.99 -27.74 -8.81
C PHE A 750 -4.94 -28.16 -9.93
N LEU A 751 -4.41 -28.43 -11.14
CA LEU A 751 -5.20 -28.98 -12.25
C LEU A 751 -5.75 -30.38 -11.91
N GLY A 752 -4.94 -31.25 -11.29
CA GLY A 752 -5.40 -32.54 -10.79
C GLY A 752 -6.57 -32.43 -9.80
N LYS A 753 -6.51 -31.44 -8.91
CA LYS A 753 -7.60 -31.14 -7.98
C LYS A 753 -8.89 -30.69 -8.70
N ILE A 754 -8.76 -29.80 -9.70
CA ILE A 754 -9.89 -29.35 -10.53
C ILE A 754 -10.59 -30.54 -11.20
N VAL A 755 -9.81 -31.45 -11.80
CA VAL A 755 -10.35 -32.63 -12.49
C VAL A 755 -11.00 -33.58 -11.48
N ALA A 756 -10.38 -33.83 -10.34
CA ALA A 756 -10.92 -34.73 -9.31
C ALA A 756 -12.24 -34.20 -8.71
N GLU A 757 -12.30 -32.92 -8.33
CA GLU A 757 -13.51 -32.29 -7.80
C GLU A 757 -14.59 -32.18 -8.88
N GLY A 758 -14.22 -31.88 -10.14
CA GLY A 758 -15.13 -31.89 -11.29
C GLY A 758 -15.73 -33.29 -11.54
N ALA A 759 -14.93 -34.35 -11.51
CA ALA A 759 -15.41 -35.72 -11.67
C ALA A 759 -16.35 -36.11 -10.52
N LEU A 760 -16.04 -35.72 -9.29
CA LEU A 760 -16.87 -35.98 -8.13
C LEU A 760 -18.25 -35.30 -8.23
N ILE A 761 -18.33 -34.11 -8.87
CA ILE A 761 -19.60 -33.44 -9.15
C ILE A 761 -20.31 -34.09 -10.33
N ALA A 762 -19.60 -34.52 -11.38
CA ALA A 762 -20.18 -35.14 -12.57
C ALA A 762 -20.90 -36.46 -12.26
N CYS A 763 -20.37 -37.29 -11.33
CA CYS A 763 -21.01 -38.58 -10.99
C CYS A 763 -22.47 -38.47 -10.52
N PRO A 764 -22.83 -37.67 -9.51
CA PRO A 764 -24.22 -37.52 -9.08
C PRO A 764 -25.08 -36.80 -10.11
N VAL A 765 -24.51 -35.91 -10.93
CA VAL A 765 -25.21 -35.26 -12.05
C VAL A 765 -25.62 -36.32 -13.07
N MET A 766 -24.73 -37.24 -13.43
CA MET A 766 -25.05 -38.32 -14.33
C MET A 766 -26.04 -39.35 -13.71
N THR A 767 -25.96 -39.57 -12.43
CA THR A 767 -26.94 -40.40 -11.70
C THR A 767 -28.33 -39.76 -11.78
N SER A 768 -28.45 -38.47 -11.56
CA SER A 768 -29.68 -37.69 -11.70
C SER A 768 -30.22 -37.74 -13.14
N TYR A 769 -29.33 -37.57 -14.12
CA TYR A 769 -29.66 -37.71 -15.55
C TYR A 769 -30.27 -39.07 -15.86
N TYR A 770 -29.70 -40.19 -15.41
CA TYR A 770 -30.22 -41.53 -15.64
C TYR A 770 -31.58 -41.76 -14.98
N ILE A 771 -31.82 -41.19 -13.80
CA ILE A 771 -33.14 -41.26 -13.15
C ILE A 771 -34.19 -40.56 -13.98
N GLY A 772 -33.89 -39.37 -14.49
CA GLY A 772 -34.81 -38.64 -15.41
C GLY A 772 -35.00 -39.33 -16.74
N LEU A 773 -33.96 -39.95 -17.30
CA LEU A 773 -34.00 -40.64 -18.61
C LEU A 773 -34.96 -41.82 -18.61
N GLN A 774 -35.28 -42.40 -17.44
CA GLN A 774 -36.29 -43.45 -17.34
C GLN A 774 -37.69 -42.96 -17.68
N GLN A 775 -37.97 -41.66 -17.63
CA GLN A 775 -39.27 -41.09 -17.91
C GLN A 775 -39.28 -40.32 -19.25
N SER A 776 -38.36 -39.37 -19.43
CA SER A 776 -38.23 -38.61 -20.69
C SER A 776 -36.84 -37.98 -20.82
N THR A 777 -36.45 -37.66 -22.05
CA THR A 777 -35.21 -36.95 -22.35
C THR A 777 -35.18 -35.51 -21.81
N ALA A 778 -36.31 -34.82 -21.85
CA ALA A 778 -36.49 -33.48 -21.31
C ALA A 778 -36.32 -33.47 -19.78
N LEU A 779 -36.93 -34.45 -19.10
CA LEU A 779 -36.77 -34.62 -17.64
C LEU A 779 -35.35 -34.98 -17.26
N ALA A 780 -34.66 -35.80 -18.05
CA ALA A 780 -33.25 -36.13 -17.85
C ALA A 780 -32.37 -34.87 -17.90
N ALA A 781 -32.54 -34.00 -18.91
CA ALA A 781 -31.82 -32.75 -19.05
C ALA A 781 -32.14 -31.78 -17.91
N THR A 782 -33.40 -31.65 -17.51
CA THR A 782 -33.83 -30.83 -16.37
C THR A 782 -33.19 -31.27 -15.06
N MET A 783 -33.27 -32.59 -14.77
CA MET A 783 -32.67 -33.14 -13.54
C MET A 783 -31.14 -32.99 -13.50
N ALA A 784 -30.46 -33.19 -14.61
CA ALA A 784 -29.03 -32.97 -14.72
C ALA A 784 -28.66 -31.49 -14.49
N PHE A 785 -29.39 -30.58 -15.13
CA PHE A 785 -29.21 -29.12 -14.97
C PHE A 785 -29.42 -28.68 -13.51
N ALA A 786 -30.53 -29.07 -12.92
CA ALA A 786 -30.84 -28.68 -11.52
C ALA A 786 -29.82 -29.27 -10.55
N THR A 787 -29.42 -30.53 -10.71
CA THR A 787 -28.41 -31.18 -9.86
C THR A 787 -27.04 -30.51 -10.02
N LEU A 788 -26.61 -30.21 -11.23
CA LEU A 788 -25.33 -29.52 -11.47
C LEU A 788 -25.32 -28.15 -10.83
N THR A 789 -26.37 -27.35 -11.04
CA THR A 789 -26.50 -26.00 -10.50
C THR A 789 -26.43 -26.03 -8.97
N LEU A 790 -27.23 -26.88 -8.32
CA LEU A 790 -27.29 -26.96 -6.87
C LEU A 790 -25.99 -27.54 -6.28
N ALA A 791 -25.37 -28.54 -6.91
CA ALA A 791 -24.09 -29.11 -6.50
C ALA A 791 -22.97 -28.05 -6.57
N ARG A 792 -22.97 -27.19 -7.57
CA ARG A 792 -22.02 -26.06 -7.68
C ARG A 792 -22.23 -25.05 -6.57
N LEU A 793 -23.47 -24.68 -6.25
CA LEU A 793 -23.79 -23.79 -5.14
C LEU A 793 -23.27 -24.34 -3.80
N PHE A 794 -23.49 -25.62 -3.51
CA PHE A 794 -22.90 -26.28 -2.34
C PHE A 794 -21.38 -26.33 -2.40
N HIS A 795 -20.80 -26.60 -3.58
CA HIS A 795 -19.37 -26.62 -3.80
C HIS A 795 -18.69 -25.26 -3.53
N GLY A 796 -19.41 -24.16 -3.70
CA GLY A 796 -18.98 -22.82 -3.30
C GLY A 796 -18.48 -22.78 -1.86
N PHE A 797 -19.14 -23.46 -0.93
CA PHE A 797 -18.68 -23.56 0.47
C PHE A 797 -17.40 -24.40 0.60
N ASN A 798 -17.24 -25.43 -0.23
CA ASN A 798 -16.00 -26.22 -0.23
C ASN A 798 -14.78 -25.40 -0.66
N CYS A 799 -14.97 -24.49 -1.59
CA CYS A 799 -13.90 -23.68 -2.15
C CYS A 799 -13.49 -22.47 -1.29
N ARG A 800 -14.24 -22.12 -0.24
CA ARG A 800 -13.92 -20.98 0.66
C ARG A 800 -12.58 -21.14 1.38
N SER A 801 -12.27 -22.36 1.83
CA SER A 801 -11.07 -22.63 2.61
C SER A 801 -10.50 -24.02 2.32
N GLN A 802 -9.21 -24.20 2.60
CA GLN A 802 -8.58 -25.53 2.66
C GLN A 802 -9.03 -26.33 3.90
N LYS A 803 -9.47 -25.63 4.96
CA LYS A 803 -9.99 -26.23 6.21
C LYS A 803 -11.43 -26.70 6.04
N SER A 804 -11.86 -27.62 6.91
CA SER A 804 -13.26 -28.07 6.94
C SER A 804 -14.22 -26.97 7.36
N MET A 805 -15.47 -27.04 6.89
CA MET A 805 -16.51 -26.07 7.25
C MET A 805 -16.87 -26.14 8.74
N ALA A 806 -16.60 -27.27 9.39
CA ALA A 806 -16.77 -27.40 10.85
C ALA A 806 -15.84 -26.46 11.63
N ARG A 807 -14.62 -26.18 11.10
CA ARG A 807 -13.68 -25.24 11.71
C ARG A 807 -13.88 -23.80 11.27
N VAL A 808 -14.17 -23.59 9.99
CA VAL A 808 -14.32 -22.25 9.43
C VAL A 808 -15.65 -21.59 9.86
N GLY A 809 -16.68 -22.40 10.01
CA GLY A 809 -18.05 -21.95 10.27
C GLY A 809 -18.78 -21.48 9.01
N LEU A 810 -20.07 -21.80 8.90
CA LEU A 810 -20.91 -21.37 7.78
C LEU A 810 -21.11 -19.85 7.76
N GLY A 811 -21.26 -19.25 8.95
CA GLY A 811 -21.58 -17.82 9.11
C GLY A 811 -20.37 -16.87 9.02
N SER A 812 -19.13 -17.36 8.91
CA SER A 812 -17.92 -16.52 8.87
C SER A 812 -17.87 -15.59 7.64
N ASN A 813 -18.53 -15.99 6.55
CA ASN A 813 -18.68 -15.17 5.34
C ASN A 813 -20.17 -15.02 4.99
N LYS A 814 -20.76 -13.90 5.37
CA LYS A 814 -22.18 -13.59 5.11
C LYS A 814 -22.50 -13.47 3.61
N TYR A 815 -21.50 -13.07 2.80
CA TYR A 815 -21.67 -12.94 1.35
C TYR A 815 -21.81 -14.31 0.68
N SER A 816 -21.11 -15.34 1.15
CA SER A 816 -21.24 -16.71 0.65
C SER A 816 -22.63 -17.28 0.94
N MET A 817 -23.20 -16.98 2.12
CA MET A 817 -24.54 -17.37 2.45
C MET A 817 -25.59 -16.66 1.57
N GLY A 818 -25.40 -15.34 1.38
CA GLY A 818 -26.27 -14.56 0.49
C GLY A 818 -26.20 -15.02 -0.96
N ALA A 819 -25.00 -15.36 -1.48
CA ALA A 819 -24.81 -15.89 -2.82
C ALA A 819 -25.46 -17.27 -3.01
N PHE A 820 -25.35 -18.14 -2.02
CA PHE A 820 -26.00 -19.46 -2.01
C PHE A 820 -27.52 -19.32 -2.05
N LEU A 821 -28.12 -18.53 -1.16
CA LEU A 821 -29.56 -18.28 -1.11
C LEU A 821 -30.06 -17.64 -2.42
N GLY A 822 -29.35 -16.65 -2.92
CA GLY A 822 -29.67 -16.01 -4.21
C GLY A 822 -29.64 -17.00 -5.38
N GLY A 823 -28.61 -17.87 -5.43
CA GLY A 823 -28.52 -18.94 -6.42
C GLY A 823 -29.65 -19.97 -6.31
N CYS A 824 -30.03 -20.38 -5.10
CA CYS A 824 -31.17 -21.26 -4.87
C CYS A 824 -32.50 -20.63 -5.29
N ILE A 825 -32.69 -19.33 -5.01
CA ILE A 825 -33.90 -18.59 -5.45
C ILE A 825 -33.94 -18.53 -6.98
N LEU A 826 -32.82 -18.20 -7.64
CA LEU A 826 -32.75 -18.15 -9.12
C LEU A 826 -33.06 -19.53 -9.75
N LEU A 827 -32.50 -20.60 -9.19
CA LEU A 827 -32.79 -21.95 -9.63
C LEU A 827 -34.27 -22.30 -9.41
N GLY A 828 -34.81 -21.98 -8.22
CA GLY A 828 -36.23 -22.20 -7.92
C GLY A 828 -37.16 -21.46 -8.87
N LEU A 829 -36.85 -20.23 -9.24
CA LEU A 829 -37.62 -19.48 -10.24
C LEU A 829 -37.64 -20.18 -11.61
N VAL A 830 -36.49 -20.70 -12.04
CA VAL A 830 -36.41 -21.44 -13.34
C VAL A 830 -37.19 -22.75 -13.29
N LEU A 831 -37.19 -23.45 -12.15
CA LEU A 831 -37.80 -24.77 -12.02
C LEU A 831 -39.32 -24.76 -11.67
N CYS A 832 -39.86 -23.62 -11.21
CA CYS A 832 -41.22 -23.54 -10.63
C CYS A 832 -42.10 -22.45 -11.25
N VAL A 833 -41.57 -21.59 -12.11
CA VAL A 833 -42.36 -20.50 -12.72
C VAL A 833 -42.57 -20.80 -14.22
N PRO A 834 -43.83 -21.00 -14.69
CA PRO A 834 -44.12 -21.46 -16.02
C PRO A 834 -43.49 -20.66 -17.18
N VAL A 835 -43.33 -19.33 -16.98
CA VAL A 835 -42.68 -18.47 -18.01
C VAL A 835 -41.20 -18.82 -18.16
N PHE A 836 -40.51 -19.13 -17.04
CA PHE A 836 -39.11 -19.51 -17.06
C PHE A 836 -38.92 -20.99 -17.45
N GLU A 837 -39.84 -21.88 -17.08
CA GLU A 837 -39.82 -23.29 -17.52
C GLU A 837 -39.76 -23.37 -19.05
N SER A 838 -40.65 -22.65 -19.73
CA SER A 838 -40.64 -22.57 -21.19
C SER A 838 -39.38 -21.93 -21.77
N LEU A 839 -38.86 -20.86 -21.10
CA LEU A 839 -37.69 -20.14 -21.58
C LEU A 839 -36.40 -21.00 -21.48
N PHE A 840 -36.27 -21.81 -20.43
CA PHE A 840 -35.12 -22.67 -20.18
C PHE A 840 -35.32 -24.14 -20.62
N ASP A 841 -36.40 -24.47 -21.33
CA ASP A 841 -36.71 -25.83 -21.78
C ASP A 841 -36.67 -26.85 -20.63
N VAL A 842 -37.34 -26.51 -19.53
CA VAL A 842 -37.40 -27.29 -18.31
C VAL A 842 -38.73 -28.09 -18.28
N ALA A 843 -38.63 -29.38 -17.98
CA ALA A 843 -39.79 -30.24 -17.82
C ALA A 843 -40.36 -30.15 -16.40
N GLU A 844 -41.69 -30.24 -16.28
CA GLU A 844 -42.36 -30.36 -14.98
C GLU A 844 -41.88 -31.58 -14.19
N MET A 845 -41.65 -31.41 -12.92
CA MET A 845 -41.12 -32.44 -12.02
C MET A 845 -42.01 -32.74 -10.84
N GLY A 846 -42.14 -34.00 -10.50
CA GLY A 846 -42.77 -34.40 -9.24
C GLY A 846 -41.94 -34.10 -7.99
N VAL A 847 -42.59 -33.93 -6.86
CA VAL A 847 -41.94 -33.59 -5.57
C VAL A 847 -40.80 -34.54 -5.19
N LEU A 848 -40.91 -35.80 -5.50
CA LEU A 848 -39.88 -36.83 -5.25
C LEU A 848 -38.59 -36.53 -6.02
N MET A 849 -38.69 -35.97 -7.25
CA MET A 849 -37.52 -35.64 -8.07
C MET A 849 -36.70 -34.48 -7.46
N TYR A 850 -37.34 -33.47 -6.88
CA TYR A 850 -36.65 -32.43 -6.10
C TYR A 850 -35.86 -33.01 -4.92
N GLY A 851 -36.41 -34.05 -4.25
CA GLY A 851 -35.69 -34.77 -3.19
C GLY A 851 -34.43 -35.46 -3.71
N TYR A 852 -34.51 -36.15 -4.85
CA TYR A 852 -33.34 -36.77 -5.49
C TYR A 852 -32.28 -35.72 -5.91
N ILE A 853 -32.70 -34.61 -6.51
CA ILE A 853 -31.81 -33.52 -6.90
C ILE A 853 -31.05 -32.96 -5.69
N LEU A 854 -31.75 -32.68 -4.58
CA LEU A 854 -31.15 -32.15 -3.35
C LEU A 854 -30.14 -33.13 -2.77
N LEU A 855 -30.52 -34.38 -2.63
CA LEU A 855 -29.65 -35.42 -2.07
C LEU A 855 -28.38 -35.60 -2.91
N LEU A 856 -28.54 -35.78 -4.23
CA LEU A 856 -27.42 -36.00 -5.14
C LEU A 856 -26.53 -34.78 -5.24
N ALA A 857 -27.06 -33.58 -5.24
CA ALA A 857 -26.29 -32.34 -5.25
C ALA A 857 -25.44 -32.14 -3.99
N PHE A 858 -25.86 -32.66 -2.85
CA PHE A 858 -25.15 -32.54 -1.58
C PHE A 858 -24.01 -33.57 -1.41
N VAL A 859 -24.08 -34.72 -2.07
CA VAL A 859 -23.07 -35.81 -1.98
C VAL A 859 -21.63 -35.33 -2.21
N PRO A 860 -21.28 -34.58 -3.29
CA PRO A 860 -19.92 -34.10 -3.55
C PRO A 860 -19.37 -33.29 -2.39
N THR A 861 -20.21 -32.42 -1.83
CA THR A 861 -19.83 -31.57 -0.71
C THR A 861 -19.51 -32.39 0.54
N LEU A 862 -20.33 -33.36 0.85
CA LEU A 862 -20.11 -34.26 1.98
C LEU A 862 -18.79 -35.04 1.85
N VAL A 863 -18.51 -35.60 0.67
CA VAL A 863 -17.24 -36.32 0.41
C VAL A 863 -16.03 -35.38 0.57
N ILE A 864 -16.06 -34.19 -0.03
CA ILE A 864 -14.97 -33.20 0.06
C ILE A 864 -14.75 -32.79 1.50
N GLN A 865 -15.81 -32.54 2.28
CA GLN A 865 -15.68 -32.16 3.70
C GLN A 865 -15.12 -33.32 4.56
N MET A 866 -15.52 -34.56 4.29
CA MET A 866 -14.91 -35.72 4.97
C MET A 866 -13.41 -35.79 4.69
N VAL A 867 -13.00 -35.67 3.42
CA VAL A 867 -11.58 -35.69 3.05
C VAL A 867 -10.80 -34.59 3.77
N LYS A 868 -11.36 -33.37 3.86
CA LYS A 868 -10.75 -32.27 4.60
C LYS A 868 -10.61 -32.59 6.09
N MET A 869 -11.65 -33.10 6.74
CA MET A 869 -11.64 -33.46 8.17
C MET A 869 -10.60 -34.58 8.47
N VAL A 870 -10.51 -35.58 7.60
CA VAL A 870 -9.48 -36.64 7.76
C VAL A 870 -8.07 -36.07 7.64
N ARG A 871 -7.84 -35.18 6.64
CA ARG A 871 -6.54 -34.52 6.44
C ARG A 871 -6.15 -33.63 7.63
N GLU A 872 -7.10 -32.87 8.18
CA GLU A 872 -6.88 -32.07 9.38
C GLU A 872 -6.47 -32.91 10.58
N LYS A 873 -7.17 -34.03 10.84
CA LYS A 873 -6.82 -34.95 11.94
C LYS A 873 -5.45 -35.58 11.76
N MET A 874 -5.06 -35.90 10.51
CA MET A 874 -3.73 -36.45 10.22
C MET A 874 -2.62 -35.40 10.47
N GLN A 875 -2.89 -34.12 10.23
CA GLN A 875 -1.94 -33.04 10.49
C GLN A 875 -1.83 -32.66 11.98
N GLU A 876 -2.86 -32.91 12.78
CA GLU A 876 -2.83 -32.70 14.25
C GLU A 876 -2.21 -33.85 15.01
N GLY A 877 -2.15 -35.02 14.41
CA GLY A 877 -1.52 -36.20 15.01
C GLY A 877 -0.02 -36.33 14.71
N LEU A 878 0.53 -35.45 13.88
CA LEU A 878 1.95 -35.27 13.60
C LEU A 878 2.50 -34.05 14.32
#